data_354ed6d0e45a7cc598c5efe96515dc40
#
_entry.id   354ed6d0e45a7cc598c5efe96515dc40
#
_cell.length_a   1.000
_cell.length_b   1.000
_cell.length_c   1.000
_cell.angle_alpha   90.00
_cell.angle_beta   90.00
_cell.angle_gamma   90.00
#
_symmetry.space_group_name_H-M   'P 1'
#
loop_
_entity.id
_entity.type
_entity.pdbx_description
1 polymer ?
#
loop_
_entity_poly.entity_id
_entity_poly.type
_entity_poly.pdbx_seq_one_letter_code
_entity_poly.pdbx_strand_id
1 'polypeptide(L)'
;MMKLTHILASAAIISTLSACNGSLQTADRTPVDYVNPYIGNISHLLVPTFPTIQLPNSMLRVYPERADYTSELLKGLPLIVTNHRERSAFNFSPYQGEKLRPVITYNYDNEHITPYSFDVELDDNRMKAEYALSHQSAIYRITYEADKPAYLIVNSRNGSIHANENFISGRQQLNDNTNVYVYIEAQEKPISAGILENGTIETSKDNAEGTNACAAWRFADGTTTVNLRYGISFISEEQAEKNLHRELKDYNIKALAEAGRQIWNETLGRIQVEGGTEDDKTVFYSSFYRTFERPICMSEGGRYFSAFDGKVHEDNGTPFYTDDWIWDTYRAAHPLRTLIDQQKEEDIIASYLRMAEQMGNMWMPTFPEVTGDTRRMNSNHAVATVADALAKGLKVDTAKAYEACRKGIEEKTLAPWSGAPAGWLDNFYRENGYIPALRVDEPENDPNVHPFEKRQPVAVTLGTSYDQWCLSRIAQALNKKEEAEYYLKCSYNYRNLYNKETAFFHPKDKEGQWIEPFDYRFPGGMGAREYYGENNGWVYRWDVPHNVADLISLMGGNEQFIANLDRTFTEPLGRSKYAFYANLPDHTGNVGQFSMANEPSLHVPYLYNYAGQPWKTQKRIRQMLKTWFRNDLMGIPGDEDGGGMTSFVVFSSLGFYPVTPGLPAYTIGSPLFTDAKIRLSNGAVFEIEAKNASTDNKYIQSATLNGKEWNKSWFSHDDLMSGGKLVLVMGSKPNKTWASGAEDVPPSLEIK
;
A
#
# COMPACT_ATOMS: atom_id res chain seq x y z
N MET A 1 80.48 28.84 -18.07
CA MET A 1 80.68 30.20 -17.57
C MET A 1 79.55 30.50 -16.61
N MET A 2 79.91 30.40 -15.38
CA MET A 2 79.92 31.52 -14.38
C MET A 2 78.53 32.00 -14.01
N LYS A 3 78.17 31.61 -12.79
CA LYS A 3 78.11 32.44 -11.54
C LYS A 3 76.81 33.30 -11.45
N LEU A 4 76.09 33.52 -10.39
CA LEU A 4 76.35 33.43 -8.91
C LEU A 4 74.97 33.64 -8.21
N THR A 5 74.74 32.88 -7.20
CA THR A 5 74.10 33.14 -5.89
C THR A 5 73.57 34.54 -5.60
N HIS A 6 72.34 34.63 -5.03
CA HIS A 6 72.08 35.40 -3.79
C HIS A 6 70.96 34.76 -2.94
N ILE A 7 71.32 34.48 -1.72
CA ILE A 7 70.50 34.09 -0.57
C ILE A 7 69.86 35.36 -0.01
N LEU A 8 68.58 35.34 0.25
CA LEU A 8 67.96 36.24 1.26
C LEU A 8 66.89 35.48 1.99
N ALA A 9 67.17 35.30 3.30
CA ALA A 9 66.26 34.75 4.26
C ALA A 9 65.12 35.73 4.55
N SER A 10 63.91 35.21 4.58
CA SER A 10 62.77 35.90 5.20
C SER A 10 62.02 34.94 6.09
N ALA A 11 61.85 35.38 7.32
CA ALA A 11 61.30 34.67 8.44
C ALA A 11 59.89 34.14 8.20
N ALA A 12 59.66 32.88 8.45
CA ALA A 12 58.33 32.27 8.52
C ALA A 12 57.66 32.62 9.82
N ILE A 13 56.58 33.39 9.73
CA ILE A 13 55.59 33.53 10.80
C ILE A 13 54.64 32.36 10.64
N ILE A 14 54.81 31.33 11.49
CA ILE A 14 53.87 30.24 11.64
C ILE A 14 52.73 30.77 12.49
N SER A 15 51.62 31.19 11.84
CA SER A 15 50.34 31.35 12.52
C SER A 15 49.69 29.97 12.62
N THR A 16 49.70 29.41 13.82
CA THR A 16 48.93 28.25 14.21
C THR A 16 47.45 28.60 14.15
N LEU A 17 46.81 28.31 13.01
CA LEU A 17 45.37 28.16 12.91
C LEU A 17 45.03 26.85 13.61
N SER A 18 44.63 26.89 14.87
CA SER A 18 43.88 25.85 15.54
C SER A 18 42.57 25.68 14.74
N ALA A 19 42.53 24.70 13.84
CA ALA A 19 41.29 24.21 13.30
C ALA A 19 40.52 23.59 14.49
N CYS A 20 39.52 24.33 14.99
CA CYS A 20 38.44 23.72 15.73
C CYS A 20 37.72 22.76 14.76
N ASN A 21 38.14 21.51 14.74
CA ASN A 21 37.28 20.41 14.33
C ASN A 21 36.19 20.28 15.40
N GLY A 22 35.23 21.18 15.38
CA GLY A 22 33.90 20.87 15.89
C GLY A 22 33.34 19.79 15.00
N SER A 23 33.43 18.52 15.45
CA SER A 23 32.52 17.52 14.99
C SER A 23 31.11 18.11 15.20
N LEU A 24 30.45 18.52 14.13
CA LEU A 24 29.01 18.59 14.11
C LEU A 24 28.57 17.20 14.58
N GLN A 25 28.15 17.09 15.85
CA GLN A 25 27.35 15.95 16.27
C GLN A 25 26.18 15.93 15.28
N THR A 26 26.23 14.98 14.35
CA THR A 26 25.05 14.60 13.57
C THR A 26 24.01 14.22 14.62
N ALA A 27 23.00 15.05 14.82
CA ALA A 27 21.88 14.68 15.65
C ALA A 27 21.45 13.28 15.18
N ASP A 28 21.32 12.33 16.11
CA ASP A 28 20.94 10.98 15.78
C ASP A 28 19.62 11.02 15.00
N ARG A 29 19.62 10.53 13.76
CA ARG A 29 18.43 10.47 12.93
C ARG A 29 17.38 9.61 13.60
N THR A 30 16.16 10.12 13.67
CA THR A 30 15.00 9.38 14.15
C THR A 30 14.33 8.63 12.98
N PRO A 31 13.48 7.64 13.22
CA PRO A 31 12.84 6.84 12.15
C PRO A 31 12.22 7.65 11.03
N VAL A 32 11.52 8.75 11.32
CA VAL A 32 10.89 9.58 10.29
C VAL A 32 11.91 10.34 9.42
N ASP A 33 13.10 10.61 9.92
CA ASP A 33 14.15 11.30 9.18
C ASP A 33 14.77 10.42 8.06
N TYR A 34 14.49 9.12 8.09
CA TYR A 34 14.83 8.18 7.02
C TYR A 34 13.76 8.08 5.93
N VAL A 35 12.54 8.58 6.15
CA VAL A 35 11.48 8.46 5.15
C VAL A 35 11.78 9.36 3.96
N ASN A 36 11.87 8.75 2.78
CA ASN A 36 11.96 9.42 1.49
C ASN A 36 10.65 9.19 0.71
N PRO A 37 9.70 10.15 0.73
CA PRO A 37 8.42 10.00 0.03
C PRO A 37 8.54 9.93 -1.50
N TYR A 38 9.71 10.28 -2.05
CA TYR A 38 9.96 10.30 -3.49
C TYR A 38 10.28 8.92 -4.09
N ILE A 39 10.51 7.89 -3.27
CA ILE A 39 10.80 6.54 -3.77
C ILE A 39 9.61 6.01 -4.59
N GLY A 40 9.85 5.68 -5.87
CA GLY A 40 8.86 5.14 -6.78
C GLY A 40 8.02 6.19 -7.51
N ASN A 41 8.32 7.50 -7.39
CA ASN A 41 7.52 8.57 -8.01
C ASN A 41 7.69 8.68 -9.54
N ILE A 42 8.53 7.84 -10.13
CA ILE A 42 8.55 7.55 -11.56
C ILE A 42 8.29 6.05 -11.72
N SER A 43 7.16 5.71 -12.35
CA SER A 43 6.79 4.32 -12.58
C SER A 43 7.66 3.66 -13.63
N HIS A 44 7.90 2.36 -13.46
CA HIS A 44 8.51 1.54 -14.51
C HIS A 44 7.60 1.41 -15.73
N LEU A 45 6.28 1.40 -15.56
CA LEU A 45 5.33 1.25 -16.67
C LEU A 45 3.93 1.82 -16.39
N LEU A 46 3.31 1.52 -15.24
CA LEU A 46 1.91 1.87 -14.97
C LEU A 46 1.77 3.05 -14.02
N VAL A 47 1.57 2.82 -12.73
CA VAL A 47 1.25 3.86 -11.76
C VAL A 47 2.46 4.16 -10.86
N PRO A 48 2.91 5.42 -10.78
CA PRO A 48 3.93 5.82 -9.82
C PRO A 48 3.35 5.83 -8.39
N THR A 49 4.21 5.74 -7.41
CA THR A 49 3.87 6.22 -6.07
C THR A 49 3.83 7.75 -6.06
N PHE A 50 3.17 8.32 -5.08
CA PHE A 50 3.16 9.77 -4.88
C PHE A 50 3.81 10.12 -3.54
N PRO A 51 4.42 11.32 -3.43
CA PRO A 51 5.03 11.77 -2.19
C PRO A 51 3.93 12.24 -1.23
N THR A 52 3.22 11.28 -0.66
CA THR A 52 2.04 11.52 0.17
C THR A 52 2.40 12.20 1.50
N ILE A 53 1.68 13.26 1.84
CA ILE A 53 1.73 13.94 3.12
C ILE A 53 0.44 13.57 3.85
N GLN A 54 0.57 12.84 4.97
CA GLN A 54 -0.57 12.26 5.69
C GLN A 54 -0.10 11.84 7.08
N LEU A 55 -0.92 11.95 8.11
CA LEU A 55 -0.68 11.25 9.37
C LEU A 55 -1.09 9.76 9.26
N PRO A 56 -0.58 8.89 10.12
CA PRO A 56 -0.87 7.46 10.01
C PRO A 56 -2.37 7.15 9.95
N ASN A 57 -2.81 6.57 8.83
CA ASN A 57 -4.21 6.21 8.57
C ASN A 57 -5.20 7.38 8.68
N SER A 58 -4.78 8.64 8.50
CA SER A 58 -5.68 9.80 8.61
C SER A 58 -6.54 9.98 7.36
N MET A 59 -7.68 10.64 7.53
CA MET A 59 -8.60 10.99 6.45
C MET A 59 -7.95 11.98 5.47
N LEU A 60 -7.28 13.02 6.00
CA LEU A 60 -6.62 14.03 5.20
C LEU A 60 -5.28 13.51 4.70
N ARG A 61 -5.16 13.44 3.39
CA ARG A 61 -3.88 13.21 2.69
C ARG A 61 -3.79 14.12 1.48
N VAL A 62 -2.59 14.55 1.16
CA VAL A 62 -2.30 15.37 0.00
C VAL A 62 -0.98 14.96 -0.64
N TYR A 63 -0.83 15.28 -1.90
CA TYR A 63 0.44 15.38 -2.61
C TYR A 63 0.29 16.42 -3.71
N PRO A 64 1.36 17.13 -4.12
CA PRO A 64 1.31 18.10 -5.21
C PRO A 64 0.84 17.46 -6.51
N GLU A 65 -0.17 18.06 -7.18
CA GLU A 65 -0.79 17.47 -8.36
C GLU A 65 0.12 17.61 -9.59
N ARG A 66 0.59 16.45 -10.08
CA ARG A 66 1.37 16.29 -11.30
C ARG A 66 1.17 14.89 -11.87
N ALA A 67 1.58 14.62 -13.10
CA ALA A 67 1.48 13.29 -13.71
C ALA A 67 2.40 12.28 -12.99
N ASP A 68 3.66 12.64 -12.87
CA ASP A 68 4.71 11.99 -12.07
C ASP A 68 5.91 12.98 -11.96
N TYR A 69 7.06 12.53 -11.46
CA TYR A 69 8.24 13.38 -11.31
C TYR A 69 9.00 13.65 -12.62
N THR A 70 8.45 13.29 -13.77
CA THR A 70 8.90 13.79 -15.07
C THR A 70 8.24 15.13 -15.45
N SER A 71 7.20 15.57 -14.72
CA SER A 71 6.51 16.84 -14.95
C SER A 71 7.22 18.00 -14.21
N GLU A 72 7.48 19.08 -14.93
CA GLU A 72 8.04 20.34 -14.40
C GLU A 72 6.95 21.33 -13.94
N LEU A 73 5.68 20.90 -13.95
CA LEU A 73 4.55 21.76 -13.65
C LEU A 73 3.66 21.20 -12.54
N LEU A 74 3.26 22.08 -11.62
CA LEU A 74 2.22 21.84 -10.62
C LEU A 74 0.90 22.48 -11.04
N LYS A 75 -0.22 21.80 -10.80
CA LYS A 75 -1.58 22.30 -11.08
C LYS A 75 -2.27 22.70 -9.78
N GLY A 76 -2.07 23.96 -9.37
CA GLY A 76 -2.54 24.42 -8.06
C GLY A 76 -1.88 23.66 -6.90
N LEU A 77 -2.42 23.85 -5.71
CA LEU A 77 -2.03 23.14 -4.50
C LEU A 77 -3.21 22.28 -4.02
N PRO A 78 -2.96 21.08 -3.46
CA PRO A 78 -4.01 20.17 -3.06
C PRO A 78 -4.66 20.60 -1.74
N LEU A 79 -5.98 20.39 -1.58
CA LEU A 79 -6.64 20.43 -0.28
C LEU A 79 -6.96 19.04 0.25
N ILE A 80 -7.30 18.11 -0.62
CA ILE A 80 -7.43 16.69 -0.30
C ILE A 80 -7.28 15.84 -1.56
N VAL A 81 -6.65 14.68 -1.44
CA VAL A 81 -6.61 13.64 -2.46
C VAL A 81 -7.33 12.41 -1.95
N THR A 82 -8.32 11.93 -2.69
CA THR A 82 -9.20 10.82 -2.27
C THR A 82 -8.80 9.47 -2.86
N ASN A 83 -8.02 9.48 -3.96
CA ASN A 83 -7.57 8.28 -4.64
C ASN A 83 -6.15 8.50 -5.19
N HIS A 84 -5.33 7.46 -5.28
CA HIS A 84 -3.94 7.55 -5.76
C HIS A 84 -3.81 7.82 -7.28
N ARG A 85 -4.85 7.58 -8.05
CA ARG A 85 -4.89 7.85 -9.50
C ARG A 85 -5.64 9.13 -9.84
N GLU A 86 -6.23 9.77 -8.85
CA GLU A 86 -7.11 10.91 -9.07
C GLU A 86 -6.45 12.23 -8.69
N ARG A 87 -7.04 13.25 -9.22
CA ARG A 87 -6.69 14.64 -8.93
C ARG A 87 -7.16 15.00 -7.53
N SER A 88 -6.58 16.07 -6.99
CA SER A 88 -7.11 16.69 -5.77
C SER A 88 -8.60 16.98 -5.92
N ALA A 89 -9.40 16.73 -4.86
CA ALA A 89 -10.82 16.99 -4.88
C ALA A 89 -11.10 18.49 -5.03
N PHE A 90 -10.46 19.31 -4.21
CA PHE A 90 -10.43 20.76 -4.36
C PHE A 90 -9.04 21.18 -4.82
N ASN A 91 -8.97 22.32 -5.48
CA ASN A 91 -7.73 22.94 -5.90
C ASN A 91 -7.64 24.35 -5.31
N PHE A 92 -6.49 24.65 -4.77
CA PHE A 92 -6.15 25.93 -4.16
C PHE A 92 -5.01 26.57 -4.96
N SER A 93 -5.16 27.83 -5.35
CA SER A 93 -4.17 28.52 -6.17
C SER A 93 -3.84 29.90 -5.59
N PRO A 94 -2.67 30.08 -4.93
CA PRO A 94 -2.10 31.39 -4.69
C PRO A 94 -1.70 32.06 -6.02
N TYR A 95 -1.90 33.37 -6.16
CA TYR A 95 -1.64 34.05 -7.42
C TYR A 95 -1.29 35.52 -7.27
N GLN A 96 -0.44 36.01 -8.15
CA GLN A 96 0.00 37.40 -8.24
C GLN A 96 -0.02 37.95 -9.67
N GLY A 97 -1.03 37.63 -10.47
CA GLY A 97 -1.15 38.09 -11.85
C GLY A 97 -2.44 38.88 -12.11
N GLU A 98 -2.59 39.35 -13.34
CA GLU A 98 -3.73 40.19 -13.76
C GLU A 98 -4.99 39.38 -14.09
N LYS A 99 -4.82 38.15 -14.63
CA LYS A 99 -5.96 37.33 -15.08
C LYS A 99 -6.17 36.14 -14.15
N LEU A 100 -7.17 36.22 -13.33
CA LEU A 100 -7.57 35.12 -12.45
C LEU A 100 -8.15 33.98 -13.26
N ARG A 101 -7.80 32.75 -12.88
CA ARG A 101 -8.30 31.50 -13.48
C ARG A 101 -8.64 30.51 -12.37
N PRO A 102 -9.60 29.59 -12.58
CA PRO A 102 -9.99 28.61 -11.57
C PRO A 102 -8.83 27.77 -11.04
N VAL A 103 -7.86 27.44 -11.88
CA VAL A 103 -6.65 26.70 -11.52
C VAL A 103 -5.46 27.37 -12.15
N ILE A 104 -4.42 27.62 -11.37
CA ILE A 104 -3.14 28.15 -11.83
C ILE A 104 -2.15 26.99 -11.97
N THR A 105 -1.38 27.01 -13.05
CA THR A 105 -0.28 26.08 -13.26
C THR A 105 1.03 26.81 -12.99
N TYR A 106 1.91 26.23 -12.20
CA TYR A 106 3.17 26.83 -11.79
C TYR A 106 4.38 26.06 -12.31
N ASN A 107 5.44 26.75 -12.68
CA ASN A 107 6.77 26.21 -12.53
C ASN A 107 7.09 26.13 -11.03
N TYR A 108 7.95 25.20 -10.63
CA TYR A 108 8.31 25.04 -9.22
C TYR A 108 9.79 24.73 -9.05
N ASP A 109 10.32 25.07 -7.87
CA ASP A 109 11.68 24.79 -7.47
C ASP A 109 11.74 24.52 -5.94
N ASN A 110 12.86 23.99 -5.47
CA ASN A 110 13.15 23.78 -4.07
C ASN A 110 12.02 23.07 -3.31
N GLU A 111 11.39 22.10 -3.96
CA GLU A 111 10.35 21.27 -3.33
C GLU A 111 10.96 20.34 -2.28
N HIS A 112 10.42 20.38 -1.08
CA HIS A 112 10.79 19.48 0.00
C HIS A 112 9.54 18.88 0.66
N ILE A 113 9.40 17.56 0.60
CA ILE A 113 8.26 16.83 1.15
C ILE A 113 8.72 15.86 2.23
N THR A 114 8.02 15.90 3.35
CA THR A 114 8.10 14.93 4.45
C THR A 114 6.74 14.24 4.62
N PRO A 115 6.60 13.19 5.41
CA PRO A 115 5.29 12.60 5.69
C PRO A 115 4.26 13.53 6.34
N TYR A 116 4.68 14.65 6.91
CA TYR A 116 3.85 15.54 7.74
C TYR A 116 3.85 17.01 7.30
N SER A 117 4.67 17.38 6.33
CA SER A 117 4.78 18.75 5.81
C SER A 117 5.35 18.80 4.40
N PHE A 118 5.10 19.91 3.70
CA PHE A 118 5.89 20.23 2.53
C PHE A 118 6.10 21.73 2.38
N ASP A 119 7.13 22.12 1.62
CA ASP A 119 7.34 23.46 1.12
C ASP A 119 7.83 23.44 -0.32
N VAL A 120 7.50 24.50 -1.06
CA VAL A 120 7.81 24.63 -2.47
C VAL A 120 7.87 26.10 -2.88
N GLU A 121 8.78 26.45 -3.78
CA GLU A 121 8.85 27.75 -4.43
C GLU A 121 8.15 27.68 -5.78
N LEU A 122 7.31 28.68 -6.07
CA LEU A 122 6.44 28.73 -7.23
C LEU A 122 6.78 29.90 -8.12
N ASP A 123 6.63 29.76 -9.46
CA ASP A 123 6.78 30.81 -10.46
C ASP A 123 8.12 31.55 -10.39
N ASP A 124 9.23 30.84 -10.61
CA ASP A 124 10.58 31.39 -10.56
C ASP A 124 10.91 32.05 -9.21
N ASN A 125 10.52 31.40 -8.12
CA ASN A 125 10.77 31.80 -6.72
C ASN A 125 10.04 33.07 -6.27
N ARG A 126 8.97 33.47 -6.98
CA ARG A 126 8.16 34.65 -6.63
C ARG A 126 7.19 34.42 -5.49
N MET A 127 6.76 33.19 -5.32
CA MET A 127 5.88 32.79 -4.23
C MET A 127 6.44 31.55 -3.53
N LYS A 128 6.19 31.41 -2.24
CA LYS A 128 6.50 30.19 -1.49
C LYS A 128 5.23 29.67 -0.84
N ALA A 129 5.00 28.37 -0.93
CA ALA A 129 3.97 27.67 -0.17
C ALA A 129 4.62 26.75 0.87
N GLU A 130 4.15 26.84 2.11
CA GLU A 130 4.50 25.92 3.22
C GLU A 130 3.20 25.26 3.71
N TYR A 131 3.27 23.98 4.08
CA TYR A 131 2.13 23.16 4.44
C TYR A 131 2.43 22.21 5.60
N ALA A 132 1.48 22.07 6.53
CA ALA A 132 1.48 21.02 7.55
C ALA A 132 0.05 20.63 7.89
N LEU A 133 -0.14 19.37 8.33
CA LEU A 133 -1.47 18.80 8.53
C LEU A 133 -1.66 18.10 9.88
N SER A 134 -2.93 17.95 10.23
CA SER A 134 -3.47 17.05 11.25
C SER A 134 -4.30 15.95 10.60
N HIS A 135 -5.20 15.29 11.34
CA HIS A 135 -6.00 14.17 10.82
C HIS A 135 -7.08 14.59 9.81
N GLN A 136 -7.69 15.77 10.02
CA GLN A 136 -8.81 16.28 9.21
C GLN A 136 -8.66 17.76 8.90
N SER A 137 -7.53 18.37 9.24
CA SER A 137 -7.29 19.80 9.11
C SER A 137 -5.84 20.09 8.76
N ALA A 138 -5.58 21.24 8.12
CA ALA A 138 -4.21 21.64 7.79
C ALA A 138 -4.04 23.15 7.79
N ILE A 139 -2.77 23.57 7.75
CA ILE A 139 -2.34 24.97 7.61
C ILE A 139 -1.53 25.10 6.33
N TYR A 140 -1.84 26.13 5.53
CA TYR A 140 -0.96 26.68 4.52
C TYR A 140 -0.43 28.03 4.94
N ARG A 141 0.83 28.30 4.65
CA ARG A 141 1.42 29.64 4.66
C ARG A 141 1.92 29.98 3.28
N ILE A 142 1.41 31.06 2.71
CA ILE A 142 1.82 31.54 1.39
C ILE A 142 2.61 32.83 1.56
N THR A 143 3.82 32.89 1.01
CA THR A 143 4.62 34.09 0.91
C THR A 143 4.50 34.66 -0.50
N TYR A 144 4.30 35.97 -0.62
CA TYR A 144 4.10 36.74 -1.84
C TYR A 144 5.13 37.84 -2.00
N GLU A 145 5.38 38.30 -3.24
CA GLU A 145 6.10 39.52 -3.51
C GLU A 145 5.27 40.76 -3.07
N ALA A 146 5.92 41.74 -2.40
CA ALA A 146 5.24 42.89 -1.81
C ALA A 146 4.66 43.90 -2.81
N ASP A 147 5.19 43.94 -4.04
CA ASP A 147 4.84 44.94 -5.04
C ASP A 147 3.71 44.48 -6.00
N LYS A 148 3.13 43.30 -5.76
CA LYS A 148 2.06 42.74 -6.54
C LYS A 148 0.84 42.38 -5.68
N PRO A 149 -0.38 42.46 -6.27
CA PRO A 149 -1.59 42.05 -5.55
C PRO A 149 -1.57 40.55 -5.22
N ALA A 150 -1.90 40.20 -3.98
CA ALA A 150 -2.00 38.82 -3.53
C ALA A 150 -3.45 38.30 -3.66
N TYR A 151 -3.60 37.18 -4.32
CA TYR A 151 -4.87 36.47 -4.50
C TYR A 151 -4.79 35.07 -3.97
N LEU A 152 -5.94 34.58 -3.53
CA LEU A 152 -6.20 33.17 -3.23
C LEU A 152 -7.40 32.70 -4.03
N ILE A 153 -7.26 31.62 -4.77
CA ILE A 153 -8.32 31.08 -5.60
C ILE A 153 -8.60 29.64 -5.14
N VAL A 154 -9.86 29.31 -4.85
CA VAL A 154 -10.32 27.97 -4.48
C VAL A 154 -11.32 27.47 -5.49
N ASN A 155 -11.10 26.30 -6.02
CA ASN A 155 -11.90 25.68 -7.07
C ASN A 155 -12.50 24.34 -6.59
N SER A 156 -13.82 24.19 -6.73
CA SER A 156 -14.48 22.89 -6.72
C SER A 156 -14.67 22.42 -8.16
N ARG A 157 -14.08 21.29 -8.52
CA ARG A 157 -14.12 20.79 -9.91
C ARG A 157 -15.51 20.39 -10.38
N ASN A 158 -16.35 19.90 -9.44
CA ASN A 158 -17.74 19.52 -9.68
C ASN A 158 -18.50 19.59 -8.37
N GLY A 159 -19.15 20.72 -8.09
CA GLY A 159 -19.88 20.91 -6.85
C GLY A 159 -20.28 22.35 -6.60
N SER A 160 -20.13 22.83 -5.38
CA SER A 160 -20.47 24.18 -4.96
C SER A 160 -19.35 24.84 -4.17
N ILE A 161 -19.29 26.16 -4.25
CA ILE A 161 -18.42 27.02 -3.47
C ILE A 161 -19.21 28.16 -2.88
N HIS A 162 -18.97 28.47 -1.62
CA HIS A 162 -19.46 29.64 -0.91
C HIS A 162 -18.29 30.45 -0.40
N ALA A 163 -18.32 31.79 -0.55
CA ALA A 163 -17.24 32.67 -0.12
C ALA A 163 -17.73 34.00 0.40
N ASN A 164 -17.18 34.42 1.53
CA ASN A 164 -17.30 35.78 2.06
C ASN A 164 -15.96 36.23 2.66
N GLU A 165 -15.94 37.37 3.33
CA GLU A 165 -14.71 37.92 3.95
C GLU A 165 -14.15 37.10 5.13
N ASN A 166 -14.89 36.13 5.67
CA ASN A 166 -14.52 35.36 6.84
C ASN A 166 -14.09 33.95 6.50
N PHE A 167 -14.73 33.31 5.51
CA PHE A 167 -14.44 31.94 5.12
C PHE A 167 -14.73 31.65 3.62
N ILE A 168 -14.12 30.60 3.12
CA ILE A 168 -14.55 29.89 1.91
C ILE A 168 -14.94 28.48 2.35
N SER A 169 -16.14 28.03 1.96
CA SER A 169 -16.54 26.65 2.13
C SER A 169 -17.02 26.04 0.80
N GLY A 170 -17.13 24.74 0.73
CA GLY A 170 -17.60 24.13 -0.49
C GLY A 170 -17.78 22.63 -0.39
N ARG A 171 -18.47 22.13 -1.40
CA ARG A 171 -18.75 20.72 -1.63
C ARG A 171 -18.17 20.33 -2.98
N GLN A 172 -17.50 19.17 -3.05
CA GLN A 172 -17.17 18.52 -4.32
C GLN A 172 -17.75 17.12 -4.36
N GLN A 173 -18.47 16.83 -5.42
CA GLN A 173 -19.02 15.51 -5.69
C GLN A 173 -17.92 14.59 -6.23
N LEU A 174 -17.77 13.41 -5.63
CA LEU A 174 -16.84 12.37 -6.07
C LEU A 174 -17.56 11.33 -6.95
N ASN A 175 -18.77 10.92 -6.55
CA ASN A 175 -19.67 10.09 -7.33
C ASN A 175 -21.14 10.46 -6.96
N ASP A 176 -22.11 9.69 -7.43
CA ASP A 176 -23.53 9.98 -7.22
C ASP A 176 -23.92 10.09 -5.74
N ASN A 177 -23.25 9.39 -4.85
CA ASN A 177 -23.60 9.29 -3.43
C ASN A 177 -22.57 9.90 -2.49
N THR A 178 -21.35 10.18 -2.94
CA THR A 178 -20.25 10.62 -2.07
C THR A 178 -19.82 12.02 -2.40
N ASN A 179 -19.80 12.87 -1.38
CA ASN A 179 -19.25 14.21 -1.45
C ASN A 179 -18.10 14.37 -0.46
N VAL A 180 -17.20 15.30 -0.76
CA VAL A 180 -16.23 15.83 0.19
C VAL A 180 -16.47 17.31 0.35
N TYR A 181 -16.29 17.81 1.56
CA TYR A 181 -16.54 19.18 1.97
C TYR A 181 -15.27 19.80 2.52
N VAL A 182 -15.15 21.12 2.32
CA VAL A 182 -14.04 21.92 2.84
C VAL A 182 -14.56 23.16 3.51
N TYR A 183 -13.86 23.63 4.57
CA TYR A 183 -14.07 24.91 5.20
C TYR A 183 -12.71 25.56 5.46
N ILE A 184 -12.50 26.80 4.99
CA ILE A 184 -11.21 27.50 4.95
C ILE A 184 -11.34 28.85 5.62
N GLU A 185 -10.39 29.21 6.48
CA GLU A 185 -10.23 30.52 7.11
C GLU A 185 -8.84 31.08 6.81
N ALA A 186 -8.74 32.40 6.72
CA ALA A 186 -7.49 33.13 6.65
C ALA A 186 -7.27 33.97 7.91
N GLN A 187 -6.00 34.06 8.37
CA GLN A 187 -5.63 34.95 9.45
C GLN A 187 -5.71 36.41 9.00
N GLU A 188 -5.25 36.67 7.79
CA GLU A 188 -5.28 37.95 7.11
C GLU A 188 -6.64 38.14 6.45
N LYS A 189 -7.29 39.29 6.73
CA LYS A 189 -8.61 39.61 6.15
C LYS A 189 -8.47 40.00 4.67
N PRO A 190 -9.25 39.42 3.75
CA PRO A 190 -9.30 39.87 2.38
C PRO A 190 -10.00 41.26 2.29
N ILE A 191 -9.55 42.06 1.35
CA ILE A 191 -10.22 43.35 1.00
C ILE A 191 -11.30 43.16 -0.08
N SER A 192 -11.33 42.01 -0.73
CA SER A 192 -12.36 41.62 -1.67
C SER A 192 -12.53 40.10 -1.62
N ALA A 193 -13.79 39.65 -1.52
CA ALA A 193 -14.19 38.26 -1.47
C ALA A 193 -15.42 38.03 -2.34
N GLY A 194 -15.50 36.90 -3.04
CA GLY A 194 -16.65 36.58 -3.88
C GLY A 194 -16.35 35.43 -4.86
N ILE A 195 -17.22 35.32 -5.82
CA ILE A 195 -17.15 34.26 -6.84
C ILE A 195 -16.27 34.72 -8.01
N LEU A 196 -15.43 33.82 -8.51
CA LEU A 196 -14.60 34.08 -9.69
C LEU A 196 -15.39 33.81 -10.95
N GLU A 197 -15.73 34.88 -11.69
CA GLU A 197 -16.40 34.80 -13.00
C GLU A 197 -15.62 35.61 -14.03
N ASN A 198 -15.42 35.07 -15.21
CA ASN A 198 -14.74 35.73 -16.34
C ASN A 198 -13.39 36.40 -16.00
N GLY A 199 -12.67 35.84 -15.00
CA GLY A 199 -11.38 36.36 -14.56
C GLY A 199 -11.43 37.52 -13.57
N THR A 200 -12.60 37.82 -12.99
CA THR A 200 -12.84 38.86 -11.98
C THR A 200 -13.56 38.32 -10.76
N ILE A 201 -13.39 38.98 -9.62
CA ILE A 201 -14.10 38.63 -8.37
C ILE A 201 -15.40 39.36 -8.33
N GLU A 202 -16.54 38.65 -8.48
CA GLU A 202 -17.88 39.18 -8.37
C GLU A 202 -18.29 39.22 -6.89
N THR A 203 -18.10 40.36 -6.25
CA THR A 203 -18.36 40.57 -4.81
C THR A 203 -19.85 40.62 -4.45
N SER A 204 -20.73 40.76 -5.46
CA SER A 204 -22.17 40.69 -5.27
C SER A 204 -22.73 39.26 -5.20
N LYS A 205 -21.90 38.28 -5.46
CA LYS A 205 -22.20 36.84 -5.41
C LYS A 205 -21.33 36.17 -4.34
N ASP A 206 -21.97 35.39 -3.51
CA ASP A 206 -21.34 34.63 -2.44
C ASP A 206 -21.33 33.11 -2.67
N ASN A 207 -22.00 32.62 -3.71
CA ASN A 207 -22.06 31.21 -4.06
C ASN A 207 -21.99 30.95 -5.57
N ALA A 208 -21.46 29.77 -5.92
CA ALA A 208 -21.50 29.19 -7.26
C ALA A 208 -21.67 27.68 -7.19
N GLU A 209 -22.28 27.10 -8.22
CA GLU A 209 -22.45 25.64 -8.34
C GLU A 209 -22.17 25.20 -9.79
N GLY A 210 -21.71 23.94 -9.94
CA GLY A 210 -21.43 23.30 -11.22
C GLY A 210 -19.97 22.96 -11.43
N THR A 211 -19.61 22.77 -12.70
CA THR A 211 -18.22 22.47 -13.08
C THR A 211 -17.33 23.70 -12.91
N ASN A 212 -16.22 23.55 -12.17
CA ASN A 212 -15.30 24.64 -11.85
C ASN A 212 -15.96 25.81 -11.10
N ALA A 213 -16.89 25.53 -10.18
CA ALA A 213 -17.34 26.52 -9.22
C ALA A 213 -16.14 27.05 -8.43
N CYS A 214 -15.93 28.37 -8.44
CA CYS A 214 -14.68 28.96 -8.02
C CYS A 214 -14.89 30.23 -7.21
N ALA A 215 -14.20 30.36 -6.08
CA ALA A 215 -14.14 31.54 -5.25
C ALA A 215 -12.75 32.16 -5.24
N ALA A 216 -12.68 33.46 -4.96
CA ALA A 216 -11.39 34.13 -4.80
C ALA A 216 -11.43 35.18 -3.71
N TRP A 217 -10.30 35.29 -3.01
CA TRP A 217 -9.96 36.38 -2.10
C TRP A 217 -8.84 37.24 -2.70
N ARG A 218 -8.97 38.56 -2.54
CA ARG A 218 -7.88 39.51 -2.75
C ARG A 218 -7.49 40.12 -1.42
N PHE A 219 -6.20 40.17 -1.15
CA PHE A 219 -5.63 40.79 0.06
C PHE A 219 -5.18 42.23 -0.20
N ALA A 220 -4.91 42.97 0.86
CA ALA A 220 -4.44 44.34 0.76
C ALA A 220 -3.13 44.44 -0.01
N ASP A 221 -2.93 45.57 -0.70
CA ASP A 221 -1.68 45.81 -1.41
C ASP A 221 -0.51 45.85 -0.41
N GLY A 222 0.60 45.22 -0.77
CA GLY A 222 1.74 45.04 0.13
C GLY A 222 1.66 43.86 1.07
N THR A 223 0.61 42.99 0.99
CA THR A 223 0.55 41.77 1.75
C THR A 223 1.63 40.80 1.24
N THR A 224 2.53 40.41 2.14
CA THR A 224 3.65 39.49 1.84
C THR A 224 3.44 38.10 2.40
N THR A 225 2.48 37.90 3.29
CA THR A 225 2.20 36.59 3.89
C THR A 225 0.70 36.42 4.10
N VAL A 226 0.18 35.27 3.76
CA VAL A 226 -1.19 34.84 4.08
C VAL A 226 -1.11 33.46 4.74
N ASN A 227 -1.68 33.37 5.94
CA ASN A 227 -1.81 32.10 6.66
C ASN A 227 -3.27 31.59 6.53
N LEU A 228 -3.41 30.36 6.09
CA LEU A 228 -4.69 29.70 5.93
C LEU A 228 -4.75 28.49 6.83
N ARG A 229 -5.94 28.19 7.36
CA ARG A 229 -6.24 26.88 7.94
C ARG A 229 -7.53 26.34 7.35
N TYR A 230 -7.63 25.05 7.20
CA TYR A 230 -8.84 24.44 6.67
C TYR A 230 -9.12 23.08 7.32
N GLY A 231 -10.38 22.72 7.30
CA GLY A 231 -10.86 21.40 7.68
C GLY A 231 -11.59 20.74 6.51
N ILE A 232 -11.58 19.42 6.50
CA ILE A 232 -12.31 18.59 5.54
C ILE A 232 -13.35 17.72 6.25
N SER A 233 -14.36 17.26 5.49
CA SER A 233 -15.38 16.33 5.96
C SER A 233 -15.96 15.55 4.79
N PHE A 234 -16.47 14.34 5.07
CA PHE A 234 -17.36 13.61 4.18
C PHE A 234 -18.82 13.69 4.61
N ILE A 235 -19.12 14.43 5.69
CA ILE A 235 -20.47 14.58 6.25
C ILE A 235 -21.13 15.87 5.78
N SER A 236 -20.51 17.02 6.02
CA SER A 236 -21.04 18.34 5.64
C SER A 236 -20.00 19.47 5.79
N GLU A 237 -20.31 20.67 5.26
CA GLU A 237 -19.49 21.87 5.45
C GLU A 237 -19.39 22.27 6.93
N GLU A 238 -20.47 22.17 7.72
CA GLU A 238 -20.45 22.46 9.16
C GLU A 238 -19.61 21.42 9.92
N GLN A 239 -19.54 20.18 9.44
CA GLN A 239 -18.64 19.20 10.05
C GLN A 239 -17.18 19.51 9.70
N ALA A 240 -16.87 19.98 8.50
CA ALA A 240 -15.53 20.44 8.12
C ALA A 240 -15.08 21.60 9.01
N GLU A 241 -15.95 22.58 9.28
CA GLU A 241 -15.71 23.65 10.25
C GLU A 241 -15.43 23.12 11.65
N LYS A 242 -16.26 22.19 12.15
CA LYS A 242 -16.06 21.55 13.46
C LYS A 242 -14.75 20.77 13.53
N ASN A 243 -14.37 20.07 12.48
CA ASN A 243 -13.11 19.35 12.41
C ASN A 243 -11.93 20.32 12.49
N LEU A 244 -11.98 21.42 11.72
CA LEU A 244 -10.99 22.49 11.78
C LEU A 244 -10.83 23.02 13.20
N HIS A 245 -11.91 23.48 13.80
CA HIS A 245 -11.86 24.14 15.12
C HIS A 245 -11.57 23.16 16.27
N ARG A 246 -11.81 21.87 16.08
CA ARG A 246 -11.40 20.82 17.03
C ARG A 246 -9.89 20.63 17.03
N GLU A 247 -9.27 20.58 15.87
CA GLU A 247 -7.86 20.19 15.71
C GLU A 247 -6.91 21.40 15.75
N LEU A 248 -7.28 22.50 15.16
CA LEU A 248 -6.41 23.69 15.02
C LEU A 248 -6.98 24.90 15.74
N LYS A 249 -6.23 25.43 16.71
CA LYS A 249 -6.62 26.62 17.50
C LYS A 249 -5.98 27.91 16.99
N ASP A 250 -4.88 27.80 16.27
CA ASP A 250 -4.12 28.92 15.73
C ASP A 250 -3.56 28.62 14.33
N TYR A 251 -2.66 29.45 13.83
CA TYR A 251 -2.01 29.32 12.53
C TYR A 251 -0.52 28.94 12.66
N ASN A 252 -0.13 28.27 13.74
CA ASN A 252 1.27 27.91 13.98
C ASN A 252 1.69 26.64 13.19
N ILE A 253 2.02 26.85 11.92
CA ILE A 253 2.42 25.77 11.02
C ILE A 253 3.65 24.97 11.51
N LYS A 254 4.60 25.63 12.19
CA LYS A 254 5.80 24.94 12.70
C LYS A 254 5.47 24.01 13.86
N ALA A 255 4.59 24.41 14.75
CA ALA A 255 4.13 23.56 15.85
C ALA A 255 3.33 22.37 15.31
N LEU A 256 2.51 22.59 14.27
CA LEU A 256 1.75 21.52 13.63
C LEU A 256 2.67 20.51 12.94
N ALA A 257 3.67 20.97 12.18
CA ALA A 257 4.64 20.10 11.53
C ALA A 257 5.44 19.26 12.57
N GLU A 258 5.85 19.88 13.68
CA GLU A 258 6.57 19.16 14.75
C GLU A 258 5.68 18.12 15.44
N ALA A 259 4.39 18.41 15.65
CA ALA A 259 3.43 17.43 16.17
C ALA A 259 3.28 16.24 15.20
N GLY A 260 3.16 16.48 13.90
CA GLY A 260 3.14 15.45 12.88
C GLY A 260 4.42 14.59 12.85
N ARG A 261 5.59 15.24 13.00
CA ARG A 261 6.88 14.57 13.12
C ARG A 261 6.94 13.60 14.31
N GLN A 262 6.44 14.05 15.47
CA GLN A 262 6.39 13.22 16.67
C GLN A 262 5.47 11.99 16.49
N ILE A 263 4.26 12.19 15.93
CA ILE A 263 3.32 11.10 15.65
C ILE A 263 3.97 10.05 14.75
N TRP A 264 4.68 10.47 13.70
CA TRP A 264 5.38 9.56 12.81
C TRP A 264 6.55 8.84 13.51
N ASN A 265 7.32 9.53 14.35
CA ASN A 265 8.39 8.89 15.11
C ASN A 265 7.87 7.84 16.10
N GLU A 266 6.74 8.08 16.75
CA GLU A 266 6.09 7.09 17.61
C GLU A 266 5.61 5.88 16.81
N THR A 267 5.05 6.12 15.64
CA THR A 267 4.51 5.08 14.75
C THR A 267 5.62 4.22 14.15
N LEU A 268 6.60 4.84 13.51
CA LEU A 268 7.72 4.14 12.87
C LEU A 268 8.70 3.57 13.90
N GLY A 269 8.80 4.17 15.09
CA GLY A 269 9.60 3.68 16.20
C GLY A 269 9.08 2.38 16.82
N ARG A 270 7.94 1.85 16.37
CA ARG A 270 7.47 0.50 16.73
C ARG A 270 8.41 -0.59 16.21
N ILE A 271 9.10 -0.33 15.10
CA ILE A 271 10.13 -1.20 14.56
C ILE A 271 11.42 -0.38 14.42
N GLN A 272 12.45 -0.79 15.13
CA GLN A 272 13.77 -0.16 15.10
C GLN A 272 14.77 -1.11 14.47
N VAL A 273 15.60 -0.60 13.56
CA VAL A 273 16.61 -1.41 12.85
C VAL A 273 17.99 -0.78 12.96
N GLU A 274 19.03 -1.63 13.09
CA GLU A 274 20.43 -1.23 13.12
C GLU A 274 21.26 -2.06 12.13
N GLY A 275 22.38 -1.49 11.69
CA GLY A 275 23.17 -2.07 10.59
C GLY A 275 22.58 -1.74 9.23
N GLY A 276 22.98 -2.49 8.21
CA GLY A 276 22.67 -2.13 6.82
C GLY A 276 23.34 -0.84 6.37
N THR A 277 22.99 -0.34 5.20
CA THR A 277 23.40 0.98 4.70
C THR A 277 22.37 2.03 5.06
N GLU A 278 22.70 3.31 4.90
CA GLU A 278 21.74 4.40 5.05
C GLU A 278 20.58 4.29 4.03
N ASP A 279 20.88 3.86 2.80
CA ASP A 279 19.87 3.59 1.79
C ASP A 279 18.95 2.41 2.18
N ASP A 280 19.49 1.35 2.80
CA ASP A 280 18.69 0.23 3.31
C ASP A 280 17.67 0.71 4.37
N LYS A 281 18.12 1.57 5.30
CA LYS A 281 17.24 2.17 6.31
C LYS A 281 16.20 3.10 5.67
N THR A 282 16.61 3.89 4.68
CA THR A 282 15.71 4.79 3.94
C THR A 282 14.63 3.99 3.21
N VAL A 283 14.99 2.93 2.49
CA VAL A 283 14.02 2.05 1.83
C VAL A 283 13.10 1.37 2.85
N PHE A 284 13.65 0.89 3.96
CA PHE A 284 12.87 0.25 5.03
C PHE A 284 11.83 1.18 5.64
N TYR A 285 12.25 2.36 6.15
CA TYR A 285 11.33 3.30 6.79
C TYR A 285 10.36 3.96 5.80
N SER A 286 10.78 4.19 4.56
CA SER A 286 9.87 4.66 3.50
C SER A 286 8.82 3.60 3.15
N SER A 287 9.20 2.33 3.10
CA SER A 287 8.26 1.23 2.91
C SER A 287 7.31 1.08 4.11
N PHE A 288 7.84 1.18 5.33
CA PHE A 288 7.04 1.09 6.55
C PHE A 288 6.05 2.27 6.67
N TYR A 289 6.46 3.48 6.32
CA TYR A 289 5.58 4.65 6.22
C TYR A 289 4.39 4.40 5.29
N ARG A 290 4.61 3.81 4.08
CA ARG A 290 3.55 3.55 3.12
C ARG A 290 2.50 2.55 3.61
N THR A 291 2.84 1.64 4.53
CA THR A 291 1.87 0.71 5.13
C THR A 291 0.81 1.39 5.98
N PHE A 292 0.96 2.68 6.30
CA PHE A 292 0.00 3.51 7.03
C PHE A 292 -0.76 4.51 6.17
N GLU A 293 -0.54 4.53 4.86
CA GLU A 293 -1.32 5.37 3.95
C GLU A 293 -2.75 4.87 3.82
N ARG A 294 -2.98 3.56 3.99
CA ARG A 294 -4.27 2.88 3.92
C ARG A 294 -4.40 1.80 5.00
N PRO A 295 -5.66 1.45 5.36
CA PRO A 295 -6.89 2.20 5.13
C PRO A 295 -6.92 3.53 5.89
N ILE A 296 -7.87 4.41 5.54
CA ILE A 296 -8.05 5.71 6.21
C ILE A 296 -9.22 5.69 7.18
N CYS A 297 -9.08 6.43 8.29
CA CYS A 297 -10.13 6.60 9.29
C CYS A 297 -11.13 7.67 8.84
N MET A 298 -12.40 7.28 8.68
CA MET A 298 -13.50 8.17 8.27
C MET A 298 -14.30 8.74 9.45
N SER A 299 -13.95 8.42 10.69
CA SER A 299 -14.67 8.91 11.86
C SER A 299 -14.41 10.39 12.13
N GLU A 300 -15.47 11.15 12.28
CA GLU A 300 -15.51 12.61 12.44
C GLU A 300 -16.31 12.96 13.70
N GLY A 301 -15.64 13.07 14.85
CA GLY A 301 -16.30 13.42 16.11
C GLY A 301 -17.35 12.42 16.56
N GLY A 302 -17.10 11.12 16.39
CA GLY A 302 -18.00 10.02 16.78
C GLY A 302 -18.97 9.57 15.70
N ARG A 303 -18.92 10.18 14.50
CA ARG A 303 -19.77 9.85 13.35
C ARG A 303 -18.92 9.62 12.11
N TYR A 304 -19.49 8.95 11.11
CA TYR A 304 -18.86 8.79 9.80
C TYR A 304 -19.89 8.74 8.67
N PHE A 305 -19.51 9.19 7.50
CA PHE A 305 -20.27 8.95 6.28
C PHE A 305 -19.88 7.59 5.69
N SER A 306 -20.87 6.79 5.31
CA SER A 306 -20.67 5.53 4.60
C SER A 306 -21.14 5.64 3.14
N ALA A 307 -20.22 5.43 2.21
CA ALA A 307 -20.55 5.34 0.80
C ALA A 307 -21.28 4.02 0.43
N PHE A 308 -21.34 3.06 1.36
CA PHE A 308 -21.95 1.74 1.13
C PHE A 308 -23.48 1.77 1.21
N ASP A 309 -24.06 2.77 1.89
CA ASP A 309 -25.52 3.01 1.93
C ASP A 309 -25.87 4.50 1.76
N GLY A 310 -24.89 5.38 1.55
CA GLY A 310 -25.06 6.81 1.35
C GLY A 310 -25.54 7.57 2.60
N LYS A 311 -25.26 7.06 3.82
CA LYS A 311 -25.76 7.64 5.08
C LYS A 311 -24.65 7.99 6.05
N VAL A 312 -24.98 8.87 6.99
CA VAL A 312 -24.16 9.18 8.16
C VAL A 312 -24.57 8.25 9.31
N HIS A 313 -23.57 7.65 9.96
CA HIS A 313 -23.73 6.74 11.09
C HIS A 313 -22.95 7.21 12.31
N GLU A 314 -23.37 6.77 13.50
CA GLU A 314 -22.57 6.86 14.73
C GLU A 314 -21.51 5.75 14.73
N ASP A 315 -20.29 6.05 15.14
CA ASP A 315 -19.22 5.05 15.23
C ASP A 315 -19.24 4.23 16.53
N ASN A 316 -20.02 4.68 17.51
CA ASN A 316 -20.19 4.03 18.82
C ASN A 316 -18.86 3.72 19.53
N GLY A 317 -17.84 4.55 19.30
CA GLY A 317 -16.52 4.41 19.90
C GLY A 317 -15.60 3.42 19.18
N THR A 318 -16.04 2.84 18.04
CA THR A 318 -15.20 2.02 17.16
C THR A 318 -15.02 2.75 15.83
N PRO A 319 -13.83 3.29 15.53
CA PRO A 319 -13.58 4.05 14.32
C PRO A 319 -13.96 3.27 13.05
N PHE A 320 -14.41 4.00 12.02
CA PHE A 320 -14.73 3.43 10.72
C PHE A 320 -13.59 3.68 9.74
N TYR A 321 -13.07 2.60 9.16
CA TYR A 321 -11.99 2.63 8.19
C TYR A 321 -12.49 2.21 6.81
N THR A 322 -11.99 2.86 5.75
CA THR A 322 -12.20 2.50 4.34
C THR A 322 -10.96 2.79 3.51
N ASP A 323 -11.03 2.64 2.18
CA ASP A 323 -9.91 2.80 1.26
C ASP A 323 -8.82 1.75 1.49
N ASP A 324 -9.22 0.47 1.40
CA ASP A 324 -8.32 -0.67 1.52
C ASP A 324 -8.39 -1.56 0.25
N TRP A 325 -7.25 -1.93 -0.25
CA TRP A 325 -7.11 -2.76 -1.44
C TRP A 325 -6.83 -4.19 -1.00
N ILE A 326 -7.90 -4.84 -0.56
CA ILE A 326 -7.81 -6.10 0.19
C ILE A 326 -7.11 -7.21 -0.59
N TRP A 327 -7.27 -7.25 -1.93
CA TRP A 327 -6.60 -8.22 -2.79
C TRP A 327 -5.07 -8.17 -2.66
N ASP A 328 -4.54 -6.97 -2.39
CA ASP A 328 -3.12 -6.68 -2.23
C ASP A 328 -2.70 -6.78 -0.76
N THR A 329 -3.44 -6.12 0.12
CA THR A 329 -3.05 -5.86 1.51
C THR A 329 -3.20 -7.07 2.43
N TYR A 330 -4.08 -8.04 2.12
CA TYR A 330 -4.28 -9.23 2.96
C TYR A 330 -3.00 -10.06 3.10
N ARG A 331 -2.09 -10.00 2.12
CA ARG A 331 -0.89 -10.84 2.05
C ARG A 331 0.14 -10.49 3.12
N ALA A 332 0.32 -9.20 3.43
CA ALA A 332 1.33 -8.76 4.36
C ALA A 332 0.94 -7.53 5.21
N ALA A 333 0.17 -6.56 4.69
CA ALA A 333 -0.18 -5.35 5.43
C ALA A 333 -1.08 -5.65 6.64
N HIS A 334 -2.13 -6.45 6.46
CA HIS A 334 -2.96 -6.94 7.57
C HIS A 334 -2.16 -7.80 8.55
N PRO A 335 -1.38 -8.81 8.11
CA PRO A 335 -0.48 -9.55 9.00
C PRO A 335 0.50 -8.67 9.79
N LEU A 336 1.01 -7.57 9.22
CA LEU A 336 1.88 -6.63 9.93
C LEU A 336 1.13 -5.93 11.06
N ARG A 337 -0.09 -5.46 10.80
CA ARG A 337 -0.95 -4.82 11.83
C ARG A 337 -1.27 -5.76 12.98
N THR A 338 -1.45 -7.06 12.72
CA THR A 338 -1.66 -8.06 13.79
C THR A 338 -0.48 -8.15 14.76
N LEU A 339 0.71 -7.69 14.39
CA LEU A 339 1.88 -7.62 15.27
C LEU A 339 1.96 -6.32 16.07
N ILE A 340 1.77 -5.19 15.37
CA ILE A 340 2.13 -3.87 15.91
C ILE A 340 0.94 -3.00 16.28
N ASP A 341 -0.29 -3.32 15.83
CA ASP A 341 -1.50 -2.51 16.06
C ASP A 341 -2.77 -3.35 15.99
N GLN A 342 -2.90 -4.34 16.89
CA GLN A 342 -4.03 -5.28 16.91
C GLN A 342 -5.38 -4.59 17.03
N GLN A 343 -5.49 -3.54 17.86
CA GLN A 343 -6.76 -2.82 18.02
C GLN A 343 -7.20 -2.19 16.69
N LYS A 344 -6.28 -1.59 15.95
CA LYS A 344 -6.61 -1.03 14.63
C LYS A 344 -7.04 -2.10 13.65
N GLU A 345 -6.42 -3.27 13.66
CA GLU A 345 -6.83 -4.39 12.81
C GLU A 345 -8.24 -4.88 13.18
N GLU A 346 -8.57 -4.97 14.47
CA GLU A 346 -9.93 -5.27 14.96
C GLU A 346 -10.94 -4.23 14.46
N ASP A 347 -10.62 -2.93 14.53
CA ASP A 347 -11.48 -1.84 14.08
C ASP A 347 -11.69 -1.84 12.55
N ILE A 348 -10.65 -2.20 11.78
CA ILE A 348 -10.72 -2.34 10.32
C ILE A 348 -11.67 -3.50 9.96
N ILE A 349 -11.51 -4.66 10.57
CA ILE A 349 -12.39 -5.81 10.32
C ILE A 349 -13.83 -5.48 10.73
N ALA A 350 -14.03 -4.82 11.89
CA ALA A 350 -15.35 -4.32 12.28
C ALA A 350 -15.95 -3.35 11.26
N SER A 351 -15.12 -2.57 10.58
CA SER A 351 -15.56 -1.69 9.50
C SER A 351 -16.03 -2.49 8.26
N TYR A 352 -15.34 -3.56 7.90
CA TYR A 352 -15.79 -4.44 6.80
C TYR A 352 -17.15 -5.08 7.11
N LEU A 353 -17.38 -5.48 8.36
CA LEU A 353 -18.66 -6.05 8.77
C LEU A 353 -19.79 -5.00 8.70
N ARG A 354 -19.52 -3.75 9.09
CA ARG A 354 -20.46 -2.63 8.90
C ARG A 354 -20.76 -2.35 7.43
N MET A 355 -19.73 -2.38 6.56
CA MET A 355 -19.92 -2.25 5.10
C MET A 355 -20.82 -3.35 4.55
N ALA A 356 -20.62 -4.61 4.96
CA ALA A 356 -21.45 -5.73 4.55
C ALA A 356 -22.92 -5.57 4.96
N GLU A 357 -23.18 -5.07 6.17
CA GLU A 357 -24.53 -4.75 6.65
C GLU A 357 -25.15 -3.57 5.86
N GLN A 358 -24.39 -2.50 5.65
CA GLN A 358 -24.85 -1.28 4.99
C GLN A 358 -25.16 -1.51 3.50
N MET A 359 -24.44 -2.39 2.82
CA MET A 359 -24.79 -2.84 1.46
C MET A 359 -26.08 -3.66 1.40
N GLY A 360 -26.60 -4.14 2.53
CA GLY A 360 -27.88 -4.83 2.66
C GLY A 360 -27.89 -6.31 2.25
N ASN A 361 -26.81 -6.82 1.69
CA ASN A 361 -26.66 -8.21 1.23
C ASN A 361 -25.76 -9.07 2.13
N MET A 362 -25.10 -8.46 3.11
CA MET A 362 -24.13 -9.13 3.98
C MET A 362 -22.94 -9.74 3.20
N TRP A 363 -22.52 -9.16 2.10
CA TRP A 363 -21.28 -9.55 1.42
C TRP A 363 -20.10 -8.75 1.96
N MET A 364 -19.01 -9.42 2.28
CA MET A 364 -17.77 -8.72 2.62
C MET A 364 -17.33 -7.82 1.46
N PRO A 365 -16.77 -6.63 1.74
CA PRO A 365 -16.22 -5.80 0.67
C PRO A 365 -15.08 -6.52 -0.02
N THR A 366 -14.92 -6.27 -1.31
CA THR A 366 -13.82 -6.82 -2.11
C THR A 366 -12.69 -5.81 -2.26
N PHE A 367 -13.04 -4.56 -2.56
CA PHE A 367 -12.10 -3.46 -2.77
C PHE A 367 -12.74 -2.13 -2.32
N PRO A 368 -12.85 -1.91 -0.99
CA PRO A 368 -13.50 -0.72 -0.45
C PRO A 368 -12.67 0.53 -0.71
N GLU A 369 -13.30 1.54 -1.28
CA GLU A 369 -12.77 2.89 -1.47
C GLU A 369 -13.67 3.92 -0.76
N VAL A 370 -13.26 5.17 -0.71
CA VAL A 370 -14.06 6.25 -0.11
C VAL A 370 -15.42 6.45 -0.82
N THR A 371 -15.55 5.97 -2.04
CA THR A 371 -16.74 6.05 -2.91
C THR A 371 -17.60 4.78 -2.90
N GLY A 372 -17.26 3.78 -2.09
CA GLY A 372 -17.96 2.50 -1.97
C GLY A 372 -17.09 1.31 -2.36
N ASP A 373 -17.69 0.11 -2.42
CA ASP A 373 -16.98 -1.08 -2.88
C ASP A 373 -16.87 -1.10 -4.40
N THR A 374 -15.69 -0.80 -4.92
CA THR A 374 -15.43 -0.80 -6.37
C THR A 374 -15.24 -2.20 -6.95
N ARG A 375 -15.10 -3.21 -6.09
CA ARG A 375 -15.00 -4.63 -6.43
C ARG A 375 -13.91 -4.96 -7.45
N ARG A 376 -12.88 -4.14 -7.49
CA ARG A 376 -11.71 -4.39 -8.34
C ARG A 376 -11.10 -5.75 -7.98
N MET A 377 -10.36 -6.31 -8.91
CA MET A 377 -9.67 -7.60 -8.78
C MET A 377 -10.64 -8.80 -8.72
N ASN A 378 -10.11 -9.95 -8.38
CA ASN A 378 -10.85 -11.21 -8.30
C ASN A 378 -10.85 -11.75 -6.86
N SER A 379 -11.63 -12.82 -6.61
CA SER A 379 -11.71 -13.52 -5.33
C SER A 379 -12.36 -12.68 -4.20
N ASN A 380 -12.39 -13.20 -2.97
CA ASN A 380 -13.07 -12.60 -1.82
C ASN A 380 -12.14 -12.58 -0.59
N HIS A 381 -10.91 -12.08 -0.76
CA HIS A 381 -9.82 -12.20 0.21
C HIS A 381 -10.03 -11.47 1.55
N ALA A 382 -11.12 -10.70 1.73
CA ALA A 382 -11.50 -10.24 3.07
C ALA A 382 -11.69 -11.40 4.06
N VAL A 383 -12.03 -12.61 3.60
CA VAL A 383 -12.08 -13.82 4.43
C VAL A 383 -10.70 -14.18 5.00
N ALA A 384 -9.63 -13.91 4.24
CA ALA A 384 -8.27 -14.19 4.69
C ALA A 384 -7.85 -13.26 5.84
N THR A 385 -8.24 -11.97 5.81
CA THR A 385 -7.97 -11.04 6.92
C THR A 385 -8.67 -11.47 8.20
N VAL A 386 -9.93 -11.93 8.09
CA VAL A 386 -10.70 -12.45 9.22
C VAL A 386 -10.07 -13.74 9.76
N ALA A 387 -9.73 -14.69 8.89
CA ALA A 387 -9.13 -15.96 9.31
C ALA A 387 -7.77 -15.75 9.98
N ASP A 388 -6.95 -14.82 9.46
CA ASP A 388 -5.63 -14.47 10.03
C ASP A 388 -5.78 -13.82 11.42
N ALA A 389 -6.70 -12.86 11.55
CA ALA A 389 -6.98 -12.21 12.83
C ALA A 389 -7.44 -13.22 13.90
N LEU A 390 -8.37 -14.11 13.56
CA LEU A 390 -8.85 -15.15 14.48
C LEU A 390 -7.75 -16.15 14.86
N ALA A 391 -6.95 -16.59 13.90
CA ALA A 391 -5.82 -17.49 14.14
C ALA A 391 -4.77 -16.88 15.07
N LYS A 392 -4.68 -15.55 15.12
CA LYS A 392 -3.75 -14.76 15.94
C LYS A 392 -4.39 -14.19 17.22
N GLY A 393 -5.61 -14.61 17.54
CA GLY A 393 -6.28 -14.30 18.81
C GLY A 393 -6.89 -12.90 18.89
N LEU A 394 -7.08 -12.19 17.77
CA LEU A 394 -7.76 -10.90 17.73
C LEU A 394 -9.27 -11.06 17.97
N LYS A 395 -9.89 -9.99 18.47
CA LYS A 395 -11.33 -9.97 18.75
C LYS A 395 -12.11 -9.60 17.50
N VAL A 396 -12.85 -10.55 16.97
CA VAL A 396 -13.73 -10.39 15.82
C VAL A 396 -15.11 -10.92 16.15
N ASP A 397 -16.18 -10.26 15.70
CA ASP A 397 -17.53 -10.85 15.71
C ASP A 397 -17.54 -12.02 14.71
N THR A 398 -17.10 -13.18 15.21
CA THR A 398 -16.83 -14.36 14.39
C THR A 398 -18.10 -14.89 13.72
N ALA A 399 -19.27 -14.79 14.39
CA ALA A 399 -20.52 -15.25 13.81
C ALA A 399 -20.97 -14.40 12.62
N LYS A 400 -20.92 -13.07 12.78
CA LYS A 400 -21.22 -12.12 11.71
C LYS A 400 -20.20 -12.23 10.57
N ALA A 401 -18.91 -12.33 10.90
CA ALA A 401 -17.83 -12.49 9.93
C ALA A 401 -18.00 -13.77 9.10
N TYR A 402 -18.31 -14.89 9.74
CA TYR A 402 -18.61 -16.15 9.04
C TYR A 402 -19.77 -15.98 8.05
N GLU A 403 -20.88 -15.39 8.49
CA GLU A 403 -22.04 -15.16 7.62
C GLU A 403 -21.67 -14.28 6.41
N ALA A 404 -21.01 -13.15 6.64
CA ALA A 404 -20.65 -12.21 5.58
C ALA A 404 -19.64 -12.81 4.59
N CYS A 405 -18.62 -13.52 5.07
CA CYS A 405 -17.64 -14.20 4.23
C CYS A 405 -18.31 -15.33 3.41
N ARG A 406 -19.13 -16.17 4.04
CA ARG A 406 -19.84 -17.25 3.38
C ARG A 406 -20.75 -16.72 2.26
N LYS A 407 -21.58 -15.72 2.57
CA LYS A 407 -22.48 -15.11 1.59
C LYS A 407 -21.71 -14.47 0.43
N GLY A 408 -20.59 -13.82 0.69
CA GLY A 408 -19.74 -13.24 -0.35
C GLY A 408 -19.16 -14.29 -1.31
N ILE A 409 -18.90 -15.51 -0.83
CA ILE A 409 -18.38 -16.61 -1.65
C ILE A 409 -19.51 -17.39 -2.35
N GLU A 410 -20.68 -17.54 -1.70
CA GLU A 410 -21.75 -18.40 -2.20
C GLU A 410 -22.87 -17.66 -2.93
N GLU A 411 -23.19 -16.45 -2.53
CA GLU A 411 -24.37 -15.71 -3.01
C GLU A 411 -24.02 -14.60 -4.00
N LYS A 412 -22.76 -14.10 -3.99
CA LYS A 412 -22.22 -13.17 -4.98
C LYS A 412 -21.54 -13.94 -6.10
N THR A 413 -21.56 -13.41 -7.32
CA THR A 413 -20.79 -14.01 -8.42
C THR A 413 -19.27 -13.93 -8.15
N LEU A 414 -18.56 -14.98 -8.57
CA LEU A 414 -17.09 -15.04 -8.54
C LEU A 414 -16.46 -14.31 -9.72
N ALA A 415 -17.26 -13.83 -10.69
CA ALA A 415 -16.74 -13.06 -11.82
C ALA A 415 -16.02 -11.78 -11.32
N PRO A 416 -14.79 -11.52 -11.79
CA PRO A 416 -14.02 -10.33 -11.39
C PRO A 416 -14.78 -9.02 -11.67
N TRP A 417 -14.61 -8.03 -10.80
CA TRP A 417 -15.23 -6.69 -10.88
C TRP A 417 -16.76 -6.68 -10.91
N SER A 418 -17.40 -7.74 -10.50
CA SER A 418 -18.85 -7.84 -10.49
C SER A 418 -19.42 -7.88 -9.06
N GLY A 419 -20.51 -7.18 -8.85
CA GLY A 419 -21.33 -7.22 -7.63
C GLY A 419 -22.68 -7.86 -7.85
N ALA A 420 -22.84 -8.63 -8.93
CA ALA A 420 -24.08 -9.34 -9.22
C ALA A 420 -24.27 -10.55 -8.28
N PRO A 421 -25.51 -11.00 -8.07
CA PRO A 421 -25.77 -12.28 -7.45
C PRO A 421 -25.14 -13.44 -8.24
N ALA A 422 -24.85 -14.54 -7.54
CA ALA A 422 -24.33 -15.77 -8.16
C ALA A 422 -25.21 -16.26 -9.31
N GLY A 423 -24.57 -16.63 -10.40
CA GLY A 423 -25.19 -17.06 -11.65
C GLY A 423 -24.79 -18.48 -12.07
N TRP A 424 -24.83 -18.74 -13.39
CA TRP A 424 -24.52 -20.07 -13.90
C TRP A 424 -23.04 -20.42 -13.75
N LEU A 425 -22.11 -19.47 -13.89
CA LEU A 425 -20.68 -19.69 -13.66
C LEU A 425 -20.40 -20.18 -12.24
N ASP A 426 -21.08 -19.59 -11.27
CA ASP A 426 -20.94 -19.90 -9.84
C ASP A 426 -21.55 -21.27 -9.52
N ASN A 427 -22.67 -21.61 -10.15
CA ASN A 427 -23.28 -22.94 -10.07
C ASN A 427 -22.36 -24.00 -10.67
N PHE A 428 -21.79 -23.70 -11.85
CA PHE A 428 -20.82 -24.59 -12.48
C PHE A 428 -19.61 -24.83 -11.58
N TYR A 429 -19.07 -23.76 -10.96
CA TYR A 429 -17.97 -23.89 -10.00
C TYR A 429 -18.33 -24.81 -8.83
N ARG A 430 -19.52 -24.64 -8.24
CA ARG A 430 -19.97 -25.49 -7.13
C ARG A 430 -20.10 -26.96 -7.49
N GLU A 431 -20.52 -27.25 -8.70
CA GLU A 431 -20.71 -28.61 -9.18
C GLU A 431 -19.39 -29.26 -9.65
N ASN A 432 -18.52 -28.51 -10.31
CA ASN A 432 -17.34 -29.05 -11.00
C ASN A 432 -16.00 -28.66 -10.33
N GLY A 433 -15.98 -27.69 -9.41
CA GLY A 433 -14.81 -27.25 -8.67
C GLY A 433 -13.82 -26.41 -9.48
N TYR A 434 -14.26 -25.77 -10.57
CA TYR A 434 -13.46 -24.79 -11.32
C TYR A 434 -14.35 -23.86 -12.14
N ILE A 435 -13.86 -22.68 -12.47
CA ILE A 435 -14.51 -21.76 -13.42
C ILE A 435 -14.18 -22.20 -14.84
N PRO A 436 -15.18 -22.40 -15.73
CA PRO A 436 -14.93 -22.84 -17.09
C PRO A 436 -14.35 -21.71 -17.94
N ALA A 437 -13.27 -22.01 -18.66
CA ALA A 437 -12.68 -21.12 -19.64
C ALA A 437 -13.45 -21.11 -20.95
N LEU A 438 -13.34 -20.03 -21.70
CA LEU A 438 -13.76 -19.96 -23.10
C LEU A 438 -12.64 -20.47 -24.02
N ARG A 439 -13.01 -21.11 -25.09
CA ARG A 439 -12.08 -21.43 -26.18
C ARG A 439 -11.72 -20.17 -26.96
N VAL A 440 -10.64 -20.23 -27.70
CA VAL A 440 -10.27 -19.13 -28.61
C VAL A 440 -11.45 -18.84 -29.56
N ASP A 441 -11.82 -17.59 -29.69
CA ASP A 441 -12.95 -17.09 -30.49
C ASP A 441 -14.35 -17.48 -29.99
N GLU A 442 -14.48 -18.15 -28.84
CA GLU A 442 -15.77 -18.40 -28.21
C GLU A 442 -16.27 -17.09 -27.54
N PRO A 443 -17.48 -16.60 -27.87
CA PRO A 443 -17.99 -15.37 -27.29
C PRO A 443 -18.40 -15.56 -25.81
N GLU A 444 -18.16 -14.51 -25.00
CA GLU A 444 -18.68 -14.48 -23.63
C GLU A 444 -20.22 -14.43 -23.65
N ASN A 445 -20.84 -15.26 -22.84
CA ASN A 445 -22.28 -15.39 -22.74
C ASN A 445 -22.85 -15.13 -21.34
N ASP A 446 -21.99 -14.87 -20.34
CA ASP A 446 -22.41 -14.45 -19.01
C ASP A 446 -22.42 -12.92 -18.92
N PRO A 447 -23.58 -12.28 -18.69
CA PRO A 447 -23.70 -10.83 -18.63
C PRO A 447 -23.00 -10.22 -17.41
N ASN A 448 -22.64 -11.02 -16.41
CA ASN A 448 -21.95 -10.56 -15.21
C ASN A 448 -20.43 -10.47 -15.39
N VAL A 449 -19.89 -11.03 -16.48
CA VAL A 449 -18.46 -10.98 -16.77
C VAL A 449 -18.08 -9.61 -17.34
N HIS A 450 -17.18 -8.93 -16.67
CA HIS A 450 -16.69 -7.62 -17.12
C HIS A 450 -15.94 -7.74 -18.45
N PRO A 451 -16.23 -6.88 -19.48
CA PRO A 451 -15.66 -7.04 -20.82
C PRO A 451 -14.14 -6.97 -20.89
N PHE A 452 -13.51 -6.21 -20.01
CA PHE A 452 -12.04 -6.09 -19.93
C PHE A 452 -11.43 -7.15 -19.01
N GLU A 453 -12.01 -7.36 -17.81
CA GLU A 453 -11.46 -8.28 -16.80
C GLU A 453 -11.66 -9.74 -17.16
N LYS A 454 -12.64 -10.09 -18.00
CA LYS A 454 -12.91 -11.46 -18.41
C LYS A 454 -13.25 -12.38 -17.22
N ARG A 455 -13.23 -13.70 -17.44
CA ARG A 455 -13.53 -14.71 -16.41
C ARG A 455 -12.38 -14.97 -15.46
N GLN A 456 -11.15 -14.83 -15.90
CA GLN A 456 -9.94 -15.19 -15.17
C GLN A 456 -10.03 -16.60 -14.52
N PRO A 457 -10.42 -17.64 -15.26
CA PRO A 457 -10.91 -18.91 -14.68
C PRO A 457 -9.87 -19.60 -13.79
N VAL A 458 -8.58 -19.52 -14.13
CA VAL A 458 -7.53 -20.12 -13.30
C VAL A 458 -7.33 -19.29 -12.04
N ALA A 459 -7.12 -17.97 -12.14
CA ALA A 459 -6.90 -17.10 -10.98
C ALA A 459 -8.07 -17.17 -9.99
N VAL A 460 -9.32 -17.09 -10.49
CA VAL A 460 -10.52 -17.17 -9.66
C VAL A 460 -10.66 -18.54 -8.98
N THR A 461 -10.35 -19.63 -9.67
CA THR A 461 -10.42 -20.98 -9.07
C THR A 461 -9.37 -21.14 -7.96
N LEU A 462 -8.14 -20.68 -8.18
CA LEU A 462 -7.07 -20.75 -7.18
C LEU A 462 -7.38 -19.86 -5.97
N GLY A 463 -7.73 -18.60 -6.21
CA GLY A 463 -8.07 -17.64 -5.14
C GLY A 463 -9.28 -18.08 -4.33
N THR A 464 -10.35 -18.59 -4.98
CA THR A 464 -11.53 -19.11 -4.27
C THR A 464 -11.20 -20.37 -3.47
N SER A 465 -10.28 -21.23 -3.94
CA SER A 465 -9.81 -22.38 -3.17
C SER A 465 -9.13 -21.94 -1.85
N TYR A 466 -8.33 -20.88 -1.91
CA TYR A 466 -7.73 -20.29 -0.71
C TYR A 466 -8.78 -19.63 0.19
N ASP A 467 -9.71 -18.88 -0.36
CA ASP A 467 -10.81 -18.26 0.39
C ASP A 467 -11.66 -19.31 1.12
N GLN A 468 -11.93 -20.45 0.48
CA GLN A 468 -12.66 -21.57 1.07
C GLN A 468 -11.86 -22.24 2.21
N TRP A 469 -10.53 -22.34 2.09
CA TRP A 469 -9.69 -22.77 3.22
C TRP A 469 -9.82 -21.80 4.40
N CYS A 470 -9.73 -20.50 4.16
CA CYS A 470 -9.92 -19.49 5.21
C CYS A 470 -11.30 -19.60 5.86
N LEU A 471 -12.35 -19.78 5.06
CA LEU A 471 -13.71 -19.94 5.56
C LEU A 471 -13.87 -21.22 6.40
N SER A 472 -13.17 -22.31 6.04
CA SER A 472 -13.15 -23.54 6.83
C SER A 472 -12.56 -23.29 8.24
N ARG A 473 -11.54 -22.43 8.34
CA ARG A 473 -10.93 -22.07 9.62
C ARG A 473 -11.87 -21.24 10.49
N ILE A 474 -12.61 -20.31 9.89
CA ILE A 474 -13.62 -19.50 10.60
C ILE A 474 -14.78 -20.40 11.07
N ALA A 475 -15.25 -21.31 10.23
CA ALA A 475 -16.28 -22.29 10.59
C ALA A 475 -15.82 -23.19 11.74
N GLN A 476 -14.56 -23.62 11.74
CA GLN A 476 -13.97 -24.41 12.83
C GLN A 476 -13.94 -23.62 14.15
N ALA A 477 -13.60 -22.35 14.12
CA ALA A 477 -13.61 -21.47 15.30
C ALA A 477 -15.03 -21.35 15.92
N LEU A 478 -16.07 -21.49 15.11
CA LEU A 478 -17.49 -21.52 15.53
C LEU A 478 -18.00 -22.92 15.87
N ASN A 479 -17.17 -23.96 15.88
CA ASN A 479 -17.55 -25.36 16.05
C ASN A 479 -18.58 -25.87 15.01
N LYS A 480 -18.65 -25.26 13.83
CA LYS A 480 -19.48 -25.68 12.68
C LYS A 480 -18.74 -26.78 11.89
N LYS A 481 -18.76 -28.00 12.43
CA LYS A 481 -17.92 -29.09 11.92
C LYS A 481 -18.22 -29.46 10.47
N GLU A 482 -19.50 -29.60 10.13
CA GLU A 482 -19.91 -30.01 8.77
C GLU A 482 -19.51 -28.98 7.73
N GLU A 483 -19.74 -27.69 8.01
CA GLU A 483 -19.33 -26.59 7.14
C GLU A 483 -17.80 -26.47 7.04
N ALA A 484 -17.09 -26.67 8.15
CA ALA A 484 -15.62 -26.64 8.16
C ALA A 484 -15.04 -27.76 7.28
N GLU A 485 -15.58 -28.98 7.37
CA GLU A 485 -15.19 -30.11 6.51
C GLU A 485 -15.54 -29.87 5.03
N TYR A 486 -16.71 -29.30 4.76
CA TYR A 486 -17.16 -28.97 3.41
C TYR A 486 -16.21 -27.96 2.77
N TYR A 487 -15.93 -26.82 3.42
CA TYR A 487 -15.03 -25.79 2.86
C TYR A 487 -13.57 -26.26 2.80
N LEU A 488 -13.13 -27.08 3.75
CA LEU A 488 -11.81 -27.71 3.66
C LEU A 488 -11.70 -28.61 2.42
N LYS A 489 -12.74 -29.38 2.09
CA LYS A 489 -12.78 -30.17 0.85
C LYS A 489 -12.74 -29.25 -0.38
N CYS A 490 -13.53 -28.20 -0.40
CA CYS A 490 -13.55 -27.23 -1.51
C CYS A 490 -12.20 -26.52 -1.69
N SER A 491 -11.42 -26.34 -0.64
CA SER A 491 -10.10 -25.73 -0.71
C SER A 491 -9.07 -26.49 -1.58
N TYR A 492 -9.40 -27.72 -1.97
CA TYR A 492 -8.62 -28.52 -2.92
C TYR A 492 -9.08 -28.37 -4.38
N ASN A 493 -10.03 -27.50 -4.68
CA ASN A 493 -10.58 -27.32 -6.03
C ASN A 493 -9.53 -26.90 -7.08
N TYR A 494 -8.43 -26.23 -6.66
CA TYR A 494 -7.29 -25.93 -7.54
C TYR A 494 -6.76 -27.17 -8.26
N ARG A 495 -6.87 -28.39 -7.67
CA ARG A 495 -6.44 -29.66 -8.29
C ARG A 495 -7.15 -29.96 -9.60
N ASN A 496 -8.38 -29.46 -9.80
CA ASN A 496 -9.15 -29.68 -11.03
C ASN A 496 -8.50 -29.01 -12.25
N LEU A 497 -7.71 -27.96 -12.03
CA LEU A 497 -6.99 -27.25 -13.08
C LEU A 497 -5.49 -27.62 -13.15
N TYR A 498 -5.01 -28.51 -12.26
CA TYR A 498 -3.59 -28.91 -12.30
C TYR A 498 -3.34 -29.91 -13.43
N ASN A 499 -2.53 -29.52 -14.41
CA ASN A 499 -2.09 -30.37 -15.49
C ASN A 499 -0.77 -31.07 -15.12
N LYS A 500 -0.85 -32.39 -14.90
CA LYS A 500 0.31 -33.18 -14.46
C LYS A 500 1.42 -33.29 -15.52
N GLU A 501 1.08 -33.17 -16.81
CA GLU A 501 2.08 -33.26 -17.89
C GLU A 501 2.96 -32.02 -17.97
N THR A 502 2.38 -30.85 -17.71
CA THR A 502 3.07 -29.56 -17.79
C THR A 502 3.52 -29.04 -16.42
N ALA A 503 2.93 -29.55 -15.35
CA ALA A 503 3.07 -29.07 -13.98
C ALA A 503 2.65 -27.60 -13.80
N PHE A 504 1.63 -27.14 -14.51
CA PHE A 504 0.99 -25.84 -14.39
C PHE A 504 -0.49 -25.96 -14.06
N PHE A 505 -1.09 -24.90 -13.57
CA PHE A 505 -2.54 -24.74 -13.59
C PHE A 505 -2.96 -24.31 -15.00
N HIS A 506 -3.80 -25.08 -15.61
CA HIS A 506 -4.21 -24.97 -17.01
C HIS A 506 -5.73 -24.76 -17.10
N PRO A 507 -6.23 -23.84 -17.93
CA PRO A 507 -7.66 -23.62 -18.05
C PRO A 507 -8.35 -24.81 -18.75
N LYS A 508 -9.58 -25.10 -18.30
CA LYS A 508 -10.50 -26.06 -18.90
C LYS A 508 -11.78 -25.37 -19.34
N ASP A 509 -12.36 -25.88 -20.43
CA ASP A 509 -13.69 -25.47 -20.84
C ASP A 509 -14.79 -26.15 -19.98
N LYS A 510 -16.06 -25.85 -20.32
CA LYS A 510 -17.22 -26.40 -19.61
C LYS A 510 -17.44 -27.90 -19.84
N GLU A 511 -16.83 -28.50 -20.86
CA GLU A 511 -16.80 -29.95 -21.13
C GLU A 511 -15.64 -30.64 -20.42
N GLY A 512 -14.80 -29.94 -19.66
CA GLY A 512 -13.65 -30.48 -18.94
C GLY A 512 -12.42 -30.71 -19.83
N GLN A 513 -12.39 -30.16 -21.04
CA GLN A 513 -11.27 -30.29 -21.96
C GLN A 513 -10.28 -29.16 -21.75
N TRP A 514 -8.98 -29.45 -21.81
CA TRP A 514 -7.93 -28.45 -21.74
C TRP A 514 -8.02 -27.46 -22.91
N ILE A 515 -7.76 -26.20 -22.64
CA ILE A 515 -7.64 -25.17 -23.69
C ILE A 515 -6.31 -25.35 -24.41
N GLU A 516 -6.36 -25.72 -25.68
CA GLU A 516 -5.18 -25.96 -26.52
C GLU A 516 -5.32 -25.31 -27.90
N PRO A 517 -4.21 -24.80 -28.51
CA PRO A 517 -2.86 -24.70 -27.98
C PRO A 517 -2.71 -23.62 -26.90
N PHE A 518 -1.76 -23.77 -25.96
CA PHE A 518 -1.62 -22.87 -24.82
C PHE A 518 -0.16 -22.51 -24.54
N ASP A 519 0.14 -21.19 -24.40
CA ASP A 519 1.45 -20.69 -23.97
C ASP A 519 1.30 -20.02 -22.59
N TYR A 520 1.84 -20.61 -21.55
CA TYR A 520 1.80 -20.08 -20.18
C TYR A 520 2.48 -18.72 -19.99
N ARG A 521 3.30 -18.26 -20.92
CA ARG A 521 3.93 -16.93 -20.91
C ARG A 521 3.00 -15.84 -21.48
N PHE A 522 2.14 -16.22 -22.45
CA PHE A 522 1.23 -15.33 -23.16
C PHE A 522 -0.17 -15.97 -23.29
N PRO A 523 -0.85 -16.15 -22.16
CA PRO A 523 -2.06 -16.97 -22.11
C PRO A 523 -3.34 -16.23 -22.56
N GLY A 524 -3.23 -15.24 -23.44
CA GLY A 524 -4.35 -14.49 -23.99
C GLY A 524 -4.52 -13.09 -23.36
N GLY A 525 -4.88 -12.14 -24.22
CA GLY A 525 -5.22 -10.76 -23.89
C GLY A 525 -4.21 -9.94 -23.12
N MET A 526 -4.54 -8.68 -22.91
CA MET A 526 -3.74 -7.80 -22.07
C MET A 526 -3.94 -8.15 -20.59
N GLY A 527 -2.83 -8.31 -19.84
CA GLY A 527 -2.83 -8.75 -18.46
C GLY A 527 -3.25 -10.21 -18.27
N ALA A 528 -3.17 -11.03 -19.33
CA ALA A 528 -3.53 -12.47 -19.31
C ALA A 528 -4.97 -12.77 -18.82
N ARG A 529 -5.88 -11.80 -18.90
CA ARG A 529 -7.21 -11.82 -18.25
C ARG A 529 -8.18 -12.84 -18.79
N GLU A 530 -7.95 -13.39 -20.00
CA GLU A 530 -8.74 -14.51 -20.50
C GLU A 530 -8.67 -15.73 -19.57
N TYR A 531 -7.52 -15.96 -18.91
CA TYR A 531 -7.32 -17.18 -18.13
C TYR A 531 -6.76 -16.94 -16.73
N TYR A 532 -5.94 -15.90 -16.54
CA TYR A 532 -5.34 -15.51 -15.23
C TYR A 532 -5.76 -14.08 -14.88
N GLY A 533 -4.98 -13.35 -14.09
CA GLY A 533 -5.23 -11.96 -13.75
C GLY A 533 -3.91 -11.21 -13.56
N GLU A 534 -3.64 -10.23 -14.43
CA GLU A 534 -2.45 -9.37 -14.44
C GLU A 534 -1.12 -10.08 -14.70
N ASN A 535 -0.95 -11.29 -14.18
CA ASN A 535 0.20 -12.16 -14.36
C ASN A 535 -0.13 -13.38 -15.24
N ASN A 536 0.90 -14.06 -15.70
CA ASN A 536 0.80 -15.26 -16.52
C ASN A 536 0.86 -16.56 -15.70
N GLY A 537 0.78 -17.71 -16.40
CA GLY A 537 0.78 -19.03 -15.78
C GLY A 537 2.04 -19.37 -14.98
N TRP A 538 3.19 -18.71 -15.24
CA TRP A 538 4.43 -18.93 -14.49
C TRP A 538 4.37 -18.39 -13.06
N VAL A 539 3.62 -17.30 -12.83
CA VAL A 539 3.36 -16.77 -11.49
C VAL A 539 2.24 -17.56 -10.82
N TYR A 540 1.10 -17.72 -11.50
CA TYR A 540 -0.05 -18.44 -10.93
C TYR A 540 0.19 -19.93 -10.67
N ARG A 541 1.25 -20.52 -11.23
CA ARG A 541 1.71 -21.87 -10.89
C ARG A 541 1.94 -22.08 -9.39
N TRP A 542 2.18 -21.00 -8.66
CA TRP A 542 2.56 -21.02 -7.25
C TRP A 542 1.45 -20.53 -6.32
N ASP A 543 0.30 -20.13 -6.85
CA ASP A 543 -0.76 -19.48 -6.08
C ASP A 543 -1.66 -20.48 -5.33
N VAL A 544 -1.01 -21.32 -4.51
CA VAL A 544 -1.65 -22.25 -3.55
C VAL A 544 -0.95 -22.07 -2.19
N PRO A 545 -0.96 -20.88 -1.58
CA PRO A 545 -0.18 -20.61 -0.37
C PRO A 545 -0.65 -21.44 0.83
N HIS A 546 -1.92 -21.80 0.89
CA HIS A 546 -2.50 -22.55 2.01
C HIS A 546 -2.07 -24.03 2.05
N ASN A 547 -1.64 -24.60 0.91
CA ASN A 547 -1.32 -26.03 0.84
C ASN A 547 -0.09 -26.33 -0.05
N VAL A 548 1.05 -25.75 0.34
CA VAL A 548 2.31 -25.95 -0.38
C VAL A 548 2.77 -27.40 -0.37
N ALA A 549 2.52 -28.14 0.71
CA ALA A 549 2.85 -29.56 0.78
C ALA A 549 2.13 -30.39 -0.28
N ASP A 550 0.88 -30.09 -0.57
CA ASP A 550 0.14 -30.75 -1.65
C ASP A 550 0.66 -30.33 -3.02
N LEU A 551 0.98 -29.06 -3.21
CA LEU A 551 1.57 -28.58 -4.46
C LEU A 551 2.92 -29.28 -4.75
N ILE A 552 3.75 -29.49 -3.72
CA ILE A 552 4.98 -30.30 -3.82
C ILE A 552 4.65 -31.73 -4.29
N SER A 553 3.63 -32.35 -3.68
CA SER A 553 3.19 -33.71 -4.05
C SER A 553 2.69 -33.79 -5.49
N LEU A 554 1.88 -32.83 -5.92
CA LEU A 554 1.36 -32.73 -7.28
C LEU A 554 2.48 -32.59 -8.33
N MET A 555 3.56 -31.89 -7.98
CA MET A 555 4.72 -31.71 -8.85
C MET A 555 5.69 -32.90 -8.85
N GLY A 556 5.44 -33.95 -8.04
CA GLY A 556 6.27 -35.15 -8.01
C GLY A 556 7.37 -35.14 -6.92
N GLY A 557 7.24 -34.29 -5.90
CA GLY A 557 8.12 -34.21 -4.74
C GLY A 557 9.10 -33.05 -4.77
N ASN A 558 9.89 -32.94 -3.71
CA ASN A 558 10.76 -31.78 -3.44
C ASN A 558 11.73 -31.46 -4.58
N GLU A 559 12.36 -32.46 -5.19
CA GLU A 559 13.36 -32.25 -6.25
C GLU A 559 12.72 -31.60 -7.48
N GLN A 560 11.59 -32.12 -7.93
CA GLN A 560 10.89 -31.62 -9.10
C GLN A 560 10.28 -30.24 -8.81
N PHE A 561 9.74 -30.04 -7.61
CA PHE A 561 9.21 -28.75 -7.16
C PHE A 561 10.31 -27.68 -7.20
N ILE A 562 11.50 -27.95 -6.63
CA ILE A 562 12.65 -27.05 -6.64
C ILE A 562 13.14 -26.77 -8.06
N ALA A 563 13.21 -27.79 -8.93
CA ALA A 563 13.59 -27.60 -10.33
C ALA A 563 12.62 -26.68 -11.08
N ASN A 564 11.32 -26.86 -10.86
CA ASN A 564 10.28 -25.98 -11.40
C ASN A 564 10.38 -24.54 -10.85
N LEU A 565 10.68 -24.39 -9.55
CA LEU A 565 10.82 -23.09 -8.92
C LEU A 565 12.09 -22.37 -9.41
N ASP A 566 13.22 -23.05 -9.52
CA ASP A 566 14.43 -22.50 -10.13
C ASP A 566 14.21 -22.06 -11.57
N ARG A 567 13.44 -22.83 -12.33
CA ARG A 567 13.10 -22.52 -13.71
C ARG A 567 12.25 -21.23 -13.81
N THR A 568 11.36 -20.96 -12.87
CA THR A 568 10.58 -19.70 -12.84
C THR A 568 11.52 -18.47 -12.85
N PHE A 569 12.64 -18.53 -12.11
CA PHE A 569 13.62 -17.44 -12.05
C PHE A 569 14.63 -17.42 -13.20
N THR A 570 14.60 -18.38 -14.12
CA THR A 570 15.55 -18.49 -15.23
C THR A 570 14.90 -18.57 -16.60
N GLU A 571 13.61 -18.89 -16.68
CA GLU A 571 12.87 -18.99 -17.94
C GLU A 571 12.86 -17.64 -18.66
N PRO A 572 13.25 -17.61 -19.96
CA PRO A 572 13.23 -16.37 -20.74
C PRO A 572 11.82 -15.81 -20.92
N LEU A 573 11.73 -14.50 -21.14
CA LEU A 573 10.44 -13.84 -21.42
C LEU A 573 9.74 -14.38 -22.69
N GLY A 574 10.51 -14.99 -23.62
CA GLY A 574 9.98 -15.59 -24.84
C GLY A 574 9.71 -14.62 -25.99
N ARG A 575 9.71 -13.33 -25.70
CA ARG A 575 9.57 -12.21 -26.65
C ARG A 575 10.51 -11.08 -26.26
N SER A 576 10.60 -10.02 -27.10
CA SER A 576 11.27 -8.79 -26.70
C SER A 576 10.58 -8.17 -25.47
N LYS A 577 11.33 -7.43 -24.65
CA LYS A 577 10.74 -6.72 -23.49
C LYS A 577 9.54 -5.85 -23.89
N TYR A 578 9.65 -5.14 -25.00
CA TYR A 578 8.55 -4.31 -25.51
C TYR A 578 7.27 -5.14 -25.73
N ALA A 579 7.36 -6.26 -26.46
CA ALA A 579 6.21 -7.09 -26.75
C ALA A 579 5.68 -7.83 -25.50
N PHE A 580 6.57 -8.16 -24.57
CA PHE A 580 6.20 -8.78 -23.30
C PHE A 580 5.36 -7.83 -22.44
N TYR A 581 5.88 -6.62 -22.17
CA TYR A 581 5.18 -5.64 -21.33
C TYR A 581 3.97 -5.00 -21.99
N ALA A 582 3.92 -4.92 -23.33
CA ALA A 582 2.71 -4.51 -24.04
C ALA A 582 1.53 -5.49 -23.80
N ASN A 583 1.84 -6.76 -23.56
CA ASN A 583 0.83 -7.78 -23.23
C ASN A 583 0.61 -7.96 -21.72
N LEU A 584 1.66 -7.83 -20.91
CA LEU A 584 1.66 -8.06 -19.47
C LEU A 584 2.24 -6.83 -18.74
N PRO A 585 1.53 -5.70 -18.69
CA PRO A 585 2.06 -4.44 -18.15
C PRO A 585 2.32 -4.50 -16.64
N ASP A 586 1.55 -5.28 -15.88
CA ASP A 586 1.73 -5.46 -14.44
C ASP A 586 2.89 -6.42 -14.10
N HIS A 587 3.40 -7.16 -15.07
CA HIS A 587 4.44 -8.17 -14.90
C HIS A 587 5.86 -7.57 -15.02
N THR A 588 6.13 -6.45 -14.37
CA THR A 588 7.45 -5.81 -14.28
C THR A 588 8.26 -6.38 -13.11
N GLY A 589 9.46 -5.85 -12.85
CA GLY A 589 10.31 -6.40 -11.78
C GLY A 589 10.79 -7.83 -12.04
N ASN A 590 11.07 -8.19 -13.29
CA ASN A 590 11.34 -9.57 -13.68
C ASN A 590 12.68 -10.12 -13.20
N VAL A 591 12.63 -11.39 -12.77
CA VAL A 591 13.77 -12.29 -12.70
C VAL A 591 13.34 -13.59 -13.39
N GLY A 592 13.71 -13.78 -14.66
CA GLY A 592 13.07 -14.78 -15.50
C GLY A 592 11.58 -14.47 -15.69
N GLN A 593 10.72 -15.45 -15.43
CA GLN A 593 9.27 -15.29 -15.43
C GLN A 593 8.68 -14.88 -14.06
N PHE A 594 9.51 -14.79 -13.03
CA PHE A 594 9.09 -14.22 -11.75
C PHE A 594 8.91 -12.70 -11.89
N SER A 595 7.84 -12.17 -11.34
CA SER A 595 7.55 -10.73 -11.28
C SER A 595 7.59 -10.22 -9.85
N MET A 596 8.49 -9.28 -9.51
CA MET A 596 8.49 -8.66 -8.19
C MET A 596 7.40 -7.59 -8.06
N ALA A 597 6.85 -7.16 -9.17
CA ALA A 597 5.97 -6.00 -9.25
C ALA A 597 4.48 -6.28 -8.98
N ASN A 598 4.11 -7.53 -8.74
CA ASN A 598 2.70 -7.88 -8.56
C ASN A 598 2.52 -8.89 -7.43
N GLU A 599 1.50 -8.70 -6.64
CA GLU A 599 1.28 -9.33 -5.33
C GLU A 599 1.19 -10.85 -5.34
N PRO A 600 0.61 -11.54 -6.34
CA PRO A 600 0.64 -13.01 -6.40
C PRO A 600 2.03 -13.62 -6.38
N SER A 601 3.09 -12.82 -6.61
CA SER A 601 4.48 -13.27 -6.58
C SER A 601 5.15 -13.20 -5.22
N LEU A 602 4.62 -12.42 -4.26
CA LEU A 602 5.34 -12.04 -3.04
C LEU A 602 5.77 -13.24 -2.19
N HIS A 603 5.00 -14.30 -2.13
CA HIS A 603 5.31 -15.50 -1.36
C HIS A 603 6.27 -16.48 -2.09
N VAL A 604 6.38 -16.38 -3.41
CA VAL A 604 7.09 -17.36 -4.27
C VAL A 604 8.56 -17.57 -3.85
N PRO A 605 9.36 -16.55 -3.53
CA PRO A 605 10.75 -16.74 -3.08
C PRO A 605 10.90 -17.54 -1.78
N TYR A 606 9.82 -17.61 -0.97
CA TYR A 606 9.81 -18.33 0.32
C TYR A 606 9.48 -19.82 0.18
N LEU A 607 8.99 -20.26 -0.97
CA LEU A 607 8.57 -21.63 -1.20
C LEU A 607 9.69 -22.67 -1.13
N TYR A 608 10.94 -22.24 -1.31
CA TYR A 608 12.10 -23.14 -1.12
C TYR A 608 12.21 -23.68 0.32
N ASN A 609 11.72 -22.95 1.32
CA ASN A 609 11.70 -23.40 2.71
C ASN A 609 10.84 -24.65 2.88
N TYR A 610 9.72 -24.73 2.18
CA TYR A 610 8.79 -25.87 2.24
C TYR A 610 9.37 -27.15 1.62
N ALA A 611 10.36 -27.01 0.75
CA ALA A 611 11.06 -28.13 0.11
C ALA A 611 12.47 -28.38 0.72
N GLY A 612 12.76 -27.84 1.94
CA GLY A 612 13.98 -28.07 2.69
C GLY A 612 15.24 -27.41 2.12
N GLN A 613 15.09 -26.33 1.33
CA GLN A 613 16.21 -25.55 0.79
C GLN A 613 16.13 -24.04 1.14
N PRO A 614 16.06 -23.67 2.45
CA PRO A 614 15.89 -22.27 2.87
C PRO A 614 17.05 -21.36 2.41
N TRP A 615 18.23 -21.88 2.15
CA TRP A 615 19.35 -21.12 1.64
C TRP A 615 19.06 -20.49 0.26
N LYS A 616 18.16 -21.08 -0.55
CA LYS A 616 17.73 -20.50 -1.81
C LYS A 616 16.78 -19.31 -1.58
N THR A 617 15.85 -19.42 -0.64
CA THR A 617 15.04 -18.28 -0.17
C THR A 617 15.94 -17.12 0.25
N GLN A 618 16.93 -17.38 1.11
CA GLN A 618 17.87 -16.35 1.61
C GLN A 618 18.56 -15.62 0.45
N LYS A 619 19.01 -16.35 -0.55
CA LYS A 619 19.60 -15.78 -1.77
C LYS A 619 18.61 -14.91 -2.54
N ARG A 620 17.40 -15.44 -2.80
CA ARG A 620 16.39 -14.76 -3.63
C ARG A 620 15.88 -13.49 -2.97
N ILE A 621 15.53 -13.53 -1.69
CA ILE A 621 15.04 -12.37 -0.95
C ILE A 621 16.08 -11.23 -0.97
N ARG A 622 17.36 -11.53 -0.65
CA ARG A 622 18.41 -10.51 -0.69
C ARG A 622 18.65 -9.97 -2.11
N GLN A 623 18.45 -10.79 -3.14
CA GLN A 623 18.50 -10.36 -4.53
C GLN A 623 17.32 -9.42 -4.86
N MET A 624 16.08 -9.78 -4.48
CA MET A 624 14.88 -8.97 -4.77
C MET A 624 14.98 -7.60 -4.09
N LEU A 625 15.28 -7.58 -2.80
CA LEU A 625 15.42 -6.32 -2.05
C LEU A 625 16.46 -5.40 -2.68
N LYS A 626 17.63 -5.92 -3.02
CA LYS A 626 18.71 -5.11 -3.63
C LYS A 626 18.41 -4.63 -5.05
N THR A 627 17.73 -5.44 -5.85
CA THR A 627 17.55 -5.14 -7.28
C THR A 627 16.40 -4.19 -7.51
N TRP A 628 15.30 -4.38 -6.79
CA TRP A 628 14.02 -3.76 -7.13
C TRP A 628 13.56 -2.69 -6.16
N PHE A 629 14.08 -2.68 -4.92
CA PHE A 629 13.72 -1.67 -3.92
C PHE A 629 14.92 -0.80 -3.61
N ARG A 630 14.89 0.44 -4.10
CA ARG A 630 16.04 1.34 -4.07
C ARG A 630 15.63 2.73 -3.61
N ASN A 631 16.58 3.45 -3.01
CA ASN A 631 16.40 4.85 -2.63
C ASN A 631 16.54 5.76 -3.86
N ASP A 632 15.64 5.62 -4.82
CA ASP A 632 15.56 6.47 -6.02
C ASP A 632 14.11 6.60 -6.54
N LEU A 633 13.90 7.51 -7.50
CA LEU A 633 12.59 7.78 -8.09
C LEU A 633 11.94 6.57 -8.79
N MET A 634 12.71 5.57 -9.19
CA MET A 634 12.23 4.31 -9.77
C MET A 634 12.41 3.12 -8.82
N GLY A 635 12.48 3.40 -7.52
CA GLY A 635 12.82 2.43 -6.49
C GLY A 635 11.71 1.46 -6.09
N ILE A 636 10.56 1.47 -6.78
CA ILE A 636 9.47 0.49 -6.65
C ILE A 636 9.29 -0.20 -8.02
N PRO A 637 9.23 -1.53 -8.10
CA PRO A 637 9.25 -2.25 -9.38
C PRO A 637 7.95 -2.21 -10.19
N GLY A 638 6.83 -1.84 -9.58
CA GLY A 638 5.49 -1.76 -10.17
C GLY A 638 4.59 -0.86 -9.34
N ASP A 639 3.29 -1.11 -9.39
CA ASP A 639 2.33 -0.42 -8.52
C ASP A 639 2.57 -0.84 -7.07
N GLU A 640 2.41 0.09 -6.13
CA GLU A 640 2.70 -0.17 -4.70
C GLU A 640 1.50 -0.81 -3.99
N ASP A 641 0.32 -0.48 -4.47
CA ASP A 641 -0.98 -1.06 -4.12
C ASP A 641 -1.33 -1.06 -2.62
N GLY A 642 -1.42 0.18 -2.09
CA GLY A 642 -2.03 0.43 -0.79
C GLY A 642 -1.28 -0.13 0.42
N GLY A 643 0.02 -0.33 0.30
CA GLY A 643 0.86 -0.96 1.32
C GLY A 643 1.08 -2.46 1.09
N GLY A 644 0.53 -3.04 0.02
CA GLY A 644 0.70 -4.45 -0.31
C GLY A 644 2.15 -4.81 -0.56
N MET A 645 2.78 -4.13 -1.52
CA MET A 645 4.18 -4.37 -1.87
C MET A 645 5.16 -3.90 -0.79
N THR A 646 4.94 -2.75 -0.20
CA THR A 646 5.87 -2.20 0.80
C THR A 646 5.83 -2.97 2.12
N SER A 647 4.73 -3.62 2.48
CA SER A 647 4.68 -4.56 3.61
C SER A 647 5.58 -5.79 3.38
N PHE A 648 5.68 -6.28 2.14
CA PHE A 648 6.66 -7.31 1.79
C PHE A 648 8.09 -6.86 2.07
N VAL A 649 8.43 -5.60 1.72
CA VAL A 649 9.76 -5.04 1.99
C VAL A 649 10.04 -5.00 3.49
N VAL A 650 9.07 -4.56 4.30
CA VAL A 650 9.21 -4.52 5.76
C VAL A 650 9.50 -5.91 6.31
N PHE A 651 8.66 -6.90 6.06
CA PHE A 651 8.85 -8.26 6.55
C PHE A 651 10.15 -8.89 6.04
N SER A 652 10.42 -8.79 4.74
CA SER A 652 11.58 -9.40 4.12
C SER A 652 12.89 -8.79 4.62
N SER A 653 12.92 -7.49 4.91
CA SER A 653 14.07 -6.80 5.50
C SER A 653 14.32 -7.23 6.96
N LEU A 654 13.26 -7.53 7.70
CA LEU A 654 13.34 -8.10 9.05
C LEU A 654 13.79 -9.58 9.03
N GLY A 655 13.64 -10.26 7.90
CA GLY A 655 14.10 -11.63 7.69
C GLY A 655 13.05 -12.71 7.90
N PHE A 656 11.75 -12.40 7.82
CA PHE A 656 10.65 -13.37 7.84
C PHE A 656 9.44 -12.87 7.04
N TYR A 657 8.49 -13.76 6.75
CA TYR A 657 7.32 -13.42 5.93
C TYR A 657 6.11 -14.32 6.23
N PRO A 658 4.88 -13.78 6.28
CA PRO A 658 3.64 -14.54 6.46
C PRO A 658 3.17 -15.12 5.13
N VAL A 659 3.72 -16.27 4.71
CA VAL A 659 3.41 -16.91 3.42
C VAL A 659 1.92 -17.22 3.26
N THR A 660 1.25 -17.57 4.36
CA THR A 660 -0.14 -18.03 4.37
C THR A 660 -0.92 -17.29 5.45
N PRO A 661 -1.47 -16.09 5.17
CA PRO A 661 -2.41 -15.46 6.10
C PRO A 661 -3.56 -16.40 6.46
N GLY A 662 -3.95 -16.44 7.74
CA GLY A 662 -4.86 -17.47 8.29
C GLY A 662 -4.12 -18.65 8.94
N LEU A 663 -2.82 -18.81 8.69
CA LEU A 663 -1.94 -19.73 9.39
C LEU A 663 -0.99 -18.89 10.27
N PRO A 664 -1.00 -19.03 11.61
CA PRO A 664 -0.22 -18.17 12.51
C PRO A 664 1.26 -18.59 12.53
N ALA A 665 1.92 -18.55 11.38
CA ALA A 665 3.31 -18.94 11.16
C ALA A 665 4.04 -17.96 10.23
N TYR A 666 5.33 -17.78 10.47
CA TYR A 666 6.21 -16.92 9.69
C TYR A 666 7.39 -17.72 9.16
N THR A 667 7.62 -17.66 7.85
CA THR A 667 8.73 -18.32 7.18
C THR A 667 10.00 -17.47 7.26
N ILE A 668 11.12 -18.05 7.70
CA ILE A 668 12.39 -17.33 7.86
C ILE A 668 13.04 -17.13 6.50
N GLY A 669 13.43 -15.89 6.21
CA GLY A 669 14.19 -15.46 5.05
C GLY A 669 15.65 -15.15 5.38
N SER A 670 16.10 -13.94 5.04
CA SER A 670 17.44 -13.43 5.32
C SER A 670 17.39 -11.97 5.76
N PRO A 671 17.61 -11.66 7.04
CA PRO A 671 17.58 -10.29 7.54
C PRO A 671 18.55 -9.38 6.79
N LEU A 672 18.11 -8.16 6.51
CA LEU A 672 18.95 -7.13 5.88
C LEU A 672 19.82 -6.42 6.93
N PHE A 673 19.28 -6.26 8.13
CA PHE A 673 19.86 -5.54 9.26
C PHE A 673 20.59 -6.49 10.22
N THR A 674 21.55 -5.96 10.99
CA THR A 674 22.22 -6.74 12.03
C THR A 674 21.33 -6.92 13.25
N ASP A 675 20.50 -5.93 13.53
CA ASP A 675 19.60 -5.92 14.67
C ASP A 675 18.25 -5.30 14.30
N ALA A 676 17.19 -5.89 14.79
CA ALA A 676 15.84 -5.32 14.71
C ALA A 676 15.09 -5.54 16.02
N LYS A 677 14.30 -4.54 16.44
CA LYS A 677 13.43 -4.60 17.60
C LYS A 677 12.02 -4.27 17.20
N ILE A 678 11.09 -5.18 17.43
CA ILE A 678 9.67 -5.04 17.13
C ILE A 678 8.94 -4.89 18.45
N ARG A 679 8.38 -3.69 18.69
CA ARG A 679 7.48 -3.45 19.82
C ARG A 679 6.09 -3.94 19.43
N LEU A 680 5.65 -4.99 20.07
CA LEU A 680 4.41 -5.68 19.78
C LEU A 680 3.20 -4.98 20.44
N SER A 681 2.00 -5.22 19.91
CA SER A 681 0.74 -4.63 20.41
C SER A 681 0.47 -4.94 21.89
N ASN A 682 0.93 -6.07 22.39
CA ASN A 682 0.80 -6.46 23.80
C ASN A 682 1.86 -5.86 24.73
N GLY A 683 2.74 -5.00 24.19
CA GLY A 683 3.82 -4.34 24.92
C GLY A 683 5.11 -5.14 25.04
N ALA A 684 5.16 -6.40 24.62
CA ALA A 684 6.38 -7.19 24.55
C ALA A 684 7.28 -6.67 23.42
N VAL A 685 8.56 -7.06 23.46
CA VAL A 685 9.54 -6.77 22.40
C VAL A 685 10.08 -8.07 21.85
N PHE A 686 10.02 -8.22 20.53
CA PHE A 686 10.70 -9.29 19.83
C PHE A 686 11.96 -8.75 19.15
N GLU A 687 13.10 -9.34 19.46
CA GLU A 687 14.40 -8.92 18.93
C GLU A 687 14.88 -9.92 17.88
N ILE A 688 15.46 -9.41 16.80
CA ILE A 688 16.18 -10.22 15.80
C ILE A 688 17.62 -9.73 15.77
N GLU A 689 18.56 -10.63 16.06
CA GLU A 689 20.00 -10.37 15.96
C GLU A 689 20.58 -11.25 14.85
N ALA A 690 21.03 -10.62 13.75
CA ALA A 690 21.67 -11.31 12.63
C ALA A 690 23.18 -11.07 12.68
N LYS A 691 23.88 -11.89 13.46
CA LYS A 691 25.34 -11.80 13.66
C LYS A 691 26.08 -11.92 12.34
N ASN A 692 26.94 -10.96 12.06
CA ASN A 692 27.73 -10.85 10.83
C ASN A 692 26.91 -10.61 9.56
N ALA A 693 25.64 -10.23 9.63
CA ALA A 693 24.86 -9.90 8.44
C ALA A 693 25.54 -8.80 7.63
N SER A 694 25.62 -8.99 6.33
CA SER A 694 26.18 -8.02 5.37
C SER A 694 25.68 -8.33 3.97
N THR A 695 26.08 -7.57 2.98
CA THR A 695 25.78 -7.85 1.56
C THR A 695 26.23 -9.27 1.16
N ASP A 696 27.37 -9.74 1.66
CA ASP A 696 27.90 -11.05 1.33
C ASP A 696 27.41 -12.14 2.28
N ASN A 697 27.33 -11.84 3.58
CA ASN A 697 26.89 -12.78 4.60
C ASN A 697 25.36 -12.79 4.68
N LYS A 698 24.72 -13.46 3.75
CA LYS A 698 23.27 -13.57 3.60
C LYS A 698 22.70 -14.93 3.98
N TYR A 699 23.56 -15.92 4.23
CA TYR A 699 23.14 -17.30 4.49
C TYR A 699 23.20 -17.63 5.97
N ILE A 700 22.10 -18.13 6.51
CA ILE A 700 22.03 -18.58 7.91
C ILE A 700 22.90 -19.83 8.09
N GLN A 701 23.81 -19.77 9.06
CA GLN A 701 24.68 -20.88 9.43
C GLN A 701 24.14 -21.67 10.62
N SER A 702 23.50 -20.94 11.58
CA SER A 702 22.81 -21.50 12.73
C SER A 702 21.82 -20.49 13.27
N ALA A 703 20.85 -20.95 14.02
CA ALA A 703 19.84 -20.10 14.67
C ALA A 703 19.58 -20.54 16.11
N THR A 704 19.19 -19.58 16.95
CA THR A 704 18.57 -19.84 18.26
C THR A 704 17.35 -18.98 18.44
N LEU A 705 16.31 -19.53 19.06
CA LEU A 705 15.12 -18.80 19.51
C LEU A 705 15.06 -18.88 21.04
N ASN A 706 15.10 -17.71 21.69
CA ASN A 706 15.13 -17.59 23.15
C ASN A 706 16.25 -18.46 23.80
N GLY A 707 17.43 -18.47 23.18
CA GLY A 707 18.61 -19.19 23.64
C GLY A 707 18.61 -20.69 23.39
N LYS A 708 17.54 -21.24 22.80
CA LYS A 708 17.47 -22.65 22.40
C LYS A 708 17.85 -22.78 20.92
N GLU A 709 18.57 -23.86 20.58
CA GLU A 709 18.88 -24.17 19.19
C GLU A 709 17.59 -24.26 18.35
N TRP A 710 17.61 -23.62 17.17
CA TRP A 710 16.44 -23.52 16.30
C TRP A 710 16.79 -24.00 14.89
N ASN A 711 16.30 -25.19 14.56
CA ASN A 711 16.55 -25.84 13.28
C ASN A 711 15.33 -25.82 12.34
N LYS A 712 14.29 -25.04 12.67
CA LYS A 712 13.14 -24.84 11.80
C LYS A 712 13.33 -23.60 10.93
N SER A 713 12.88 -23.69 9.68
CA SER A 713 12.89 -22.54 8.75
C SER A 713 11.66 -21.62 8.92
N TRP A 714 11.00 -21.68 10.07
CA TRP A 714 9.83 -20.92 10.45
C TRP A 714 9.68 -20.83 11.98
N PHE A 715 8.81 -19.92 12.44
CA PHE A 715 8.37 -19.82 13.83
C PHE A 715 6.89 -19.42 13.89
N SER A 716 6.21 -19.69 15.02
CA SER A 716 4.80 -19.40 15.19
C SER A 716 4.57 -17.94 15.59
N HIS A 717 3.31 -17.48 15.43
CA HIS A 717 2.85 -16.19 15.95
C HIS A 717 3.02 -16.11 17.47
N ASP A 718 2.75 -17.19 18.19
CA ASP A 718 2.92 -17.24 19.65
C ASP A 718 4.38 -17.10 20.07
N ASP A 719 5.33 -17.72 19.33
CA ASP A 719 6.77 -17.54 19.56
C ASP A 719 7.16 -16.06 19.45
N LEU A 720 6.59 -15.34 18.47
CA LEU A 720 6.86 -13.93 18.27
C LEU A 720 6.16 -13.07 19.34
N MET A 721 4.86 -13.26 19.57
CA MET A 721 4.06 -12.44 20.48
C MET A 721 4.41 -12.62 21.95
N SER A 722 5.05 -13.72 22.32
CA SER A 722 5.62 -13.88 23.65
C SER A 722 6.82 -12.98 23.94
N GLY A 723 7.33 -12.29 22.89
CA GLY A 723 8.57 -11.54 22.95
C GLY A 723 9.80 -12.45 22.94
N GLY A 724 10.98 -11.86 23.20
CA GLY A 724 12.22 -12.62 23.27
C GLY A 724 13.13 -12.34 22.07
N LYS A 725 13.98 -13.32 21.71
CA LYS A 725 15.06 -13.06 20.76
C LYS A 725 15.32 -14.22 19.79
N LEU A 726 15.29 -13.90 18.50
CA LEU A 726 15.79 -14.75 17.42
C LEU A 726 17.22 -14.33 17.09
N VAL A 727 18.17 -15.24 17.25
CA VAL A 727 19.58 -14.99 16.86
C VAL A 727 19.91 -15.84 15.66
N LEU A 728 20.40 -15.22 14.61
CA LEU A 728 20.82 -15.84 13.35
C LEU A 728 22.31 -15.59 13.16
N VAL A 729 23.13 -16.63 12.99
CA VAL A 729 24.54 -16.48 12.62
C VAL A 729 24.63 -16.52 11.11
N MET A 730 25.08 -15.42 10.51
CA MET A 730 25.11 -15.26 9.05
C MET A 730 26.50 -15.53 8.48
N GLY A 731 26.56 -16.09 7.28
CA GLY A 731 27.79 -16.36 6.54
C GLY A 731 27.65 -16.16 5.04
N SER A 732 28.77 -16.15 4.32
CA SER A 732 28.86 -15.91 2.88
C SER A 732 28.56 -17.13 2.00
N LYS A 733 28.56 -18.33 2.58
CA LYS A 733 28.32 -19.58 1.87
C LYS A 733 27.00 -20.20 2.27
N PRO A 734 26.25 -20.79 1.31
CA PRO A 734 25.03 -21.51 1.64
C PRO A 734 25.26 -22.64 2.63
N ASN A 735 24.51 -22.65 3.73
CA ASN A 735 24.39 -23.80 4.60
C ASN A 735 23.22 -24.67 4.11
N LYS A 736 23.54 -25.85 3.57
CA LYS A 736 22.53 -26.73 2.98
C LYS A 736 21.94 -27.73 3.98
N THR A 737 22.37 -27.67 5.22
CA THR A 737 21.96 -28.61 6.27
C THR A 737 21.09 -27.95 7.34
N TRP A 738 21.17 -26.63 7.51
CA TRP A 738 20.28 -25.90 8.43
C TRP A 738 18.86 -25.92 7.93
N ALA A 739 17.93 -26.35 8.78
CA ALA A 739 16.49 -26.41 8.54
C ALA A 739 16.09 -27.11 7.22
N SER A 740 16.82 -28.21 6.90
CA SER A 740 16.60 -29.02 5.69
C SER A 740 15.82 -30.30 5.93
N GLY A 741 15.53 -30.64 7.19
CA GLY A 741 14.77 -31.82 7.58
C GLY A 741 13.27 -31.71 7.24
N ALA A 742 12.60 -32.83 7.10
CA ALA A 742 11.15 -32.87 6.81
C ALA A 742 10.29 -32.25 7.93
N GLU A 743 10.76 -32.27 9.18
CA GLU A 743 10.10 -31.68 10.34
C GLU A 743 10.47 -30.20 10.56
N ASP A 744 11.43 -29.68 9.78
CA ASP A 744 11.94 -28.32 9.91
C ASP A 744 11.26 -27.33 8.95
N VAL A 745 10.50 -27.84 7.99
CA VAL A 745 9.82 -27.05 6.96
C VAL A 745 8.59 -26.33 7.55
N PRO A 746 8.16 -25.20 6.95
CA PRO A 746 6.95 -24.52 7.37
C PRO A 746 5.70 -25.39 7.26
N PRO A 747 4.69 -25.19 8.13
CA PRO A 747 3.44 -25.94 8.09
C PRO A 747 2.62 -25.62 6.85
N SER A 748 1.81 -26.59 6.43
CA SER A 748 0.78 -26.43 5.39
C SER A 748 -0.57 -26.83 5.94
N LEU A 749 -1.64 -26.11 5.59
CA LEU A 749 -3.02 -26.25 6.06
C LEU A 749 -3.20 -25.94 7.56
N GLU A 750 -2.36 -26.49 8.42
CA GLU A 750 -2.44 -26.34 9.87
C GLU A 750 -1.05 -26.46 10.51
N ILE A 751 -0.89 -25.91 11.71
CA ILE A 751 0.25 -26.16 12.60
C ILE A 751 -0.07 -27.45 13.38
N LYS A 752 0.81 -28.48 13.25
CA LYS A 752 0.68 -29.75 13.98
C LYS A 752 1.39 -29.68 15.33
#